data_c84c4855170f90cce35f1fa4ccf8d38b
#
_entry.id   c84c4855170f90cce35f1fa4ccf8d38b
#
_cell.length_a   1.000
_cell.length_b   1.000
_cell.length_c   1.000
_cell.angle_alpha   90.00
_cell.angle_beta   90.00
_cell.angle_gamma   90.00
#
_symmetry.space_group_name_H-M   'P 1'
#
loop_
_entity.id
_entity.type
_entity.pdbx_description
1 polymer ?
#
loop_
_entity_poly.entity_id
_entity_poly.type
_entity_poly.pdbx_seq_one_letter_code
_entity_poly.pdbx_strand_id
1 'polypeptide(L)'
;MENYYTYGRSSAASNADAADACKVLYRLDRITEEAPATIPVALVMTHGKDARTVLQDVASAGMQPCAVYTEDHKAASYLRFAEKRVCLGEKYSDELFSNAYAVLGAALEAEAQVILLCEEALPLATVDAFLARAKRHGISVYATDDVTANLLGWKLCETERDFVEDEHWCTCRNCKLTFAESSLAKSYYTCPSCGTYYRLSSTQRINDLLDMDSFEEWNATCTETDPLDFPGYQEKLEKQREKTGLDEAVRTGSGRIAGLPCAIGVMEAGFFMGSMGSVVGDKVSKLFDRATEEGLPVIVFCASGGARMQEGLVSLMQMAKVSCAVERHSRAGLLYISIITDPTTGGVTASFATQGDIILAEPHALIGFAGKRVIQDTIRQELPKGFQTAEFALEHGLIDAIVPREELRRTLAQLLAMHRATTSSVEPGTPTAILTYGSVKDALETGRNSYNHVTYGRVPVTEIEEPEPGFFDALRKKLGIPELQEALGARDAVAFSDGVPLYKEPSPVADATLSSEEPNAAWKSVQLARNTHRPTAIYYIRNMIDGFIELHGDRAFGDDGAIVGGIGWLGGQVVTVIAEEKGENLKERIARNFGCPQPEGYRKSLRLMRQAEKFGRPIICLVDTQGAFCGAEAEERGQGNAIAENLQAMAGLRVPVVSVLLGEGGSGGALALAVSNRVAMQEHAVYSVLSPEGFASILWKDRSRAAEAAAVMRMNANQVHDMGIIDAVLTEGDAPAHENPEQAARELRHYLKRSLNDLADLTPDELVAQRQERFAKF
;
A
#
# COMPACT_ATOMS: atom_id res chain seq x y z
N MET A 1 -32.75 -28.21 42.03
CA MET A 1 -33.79 -27.63 42.87
C MET A 1 -34.14 -26.29 42.29
N GLU A 2 -35.28 -26.29 41.63
CA GLU A 2 -35.86 -25.15 40.93
C GLU A 2 -36.43 -24.18 41.97
N ASN A 3 -36.06 -22.91 41.86
CA ASN A 3 -36.79 -21.82 42.47
C ASN A 3 -37.29 -20.90 41.36
N TYR A 4 -38.49 -21.22 40.87
CA TYR A 4 -39.30 -20.29 40.09
C TYR A 4 -39.85 -19.22 41.03
N TYR A 5 -39.33 -17.98 40.90
CA TYR A 5 -40.01 -16.81 41.42
C TYR A 5 -41.13 -16.44 40.45
N THR A 6 -42.34 -16.78 40.81
CA THR A 6 -43.57 -16.21 40.25
C THR A 6 -43.70 -14.77 40.72
N TYR A 7 -43.37 -13.83 39.83
CA TYR A 7 -43.73 -12.43 40.04
C TYR A 7 -45.21 -12.25 39.74
N GLY A 8 -45.95 -11.75 40.75
CA GLY A 8 -47.35 -11.41 40.65
C GLY A 8 -47.59 -10.41 39.51
N ARG A 9 -48.53 -10.72 38.65
CA ARG A 9 -49.09 -9.81 37.67
C ARG A 9 -49.71 -8.62 38.41
N SER A 10 -49.07 -7.44 38.37
CA SER A 10 -49.78 -6.17 38.55
C SER A 10 -50.73 -6.03 37.39
N SER A 11 -51.98 -5.67 37.68
CA SER A 11 -53.15 -5.53 36.80
C SER A 11 -52.82 -5.40 35.32
N ALA A 12 -52.85 -6.51 34.60
CA ALA A 12 -52.68 -6.51 33.16
C ALA A 12 -53.80 -5.69 32.53
N ALA A 13 -53.43 -4.69 31.75
CA ALA A 13 -54.32 -4.21 30.70
C ALA A 13 -54.83 -5.42 29.92
N SER A 14 -56.12 -5.44 29.59
CA SER A 14 -56.73 -6.57 28.88
C SER A 14 -56.00 -6.72 27.50
N ASN A 15 -56.03 -7.92 26.93
CA ASN A 15 -55.45 -8.11 25.57
C ASN A 15 -56.02 -7.12 24.55
N ALA A 16 -57.23 -6.60 24.78
CA ALA A 16 -57.83 -5.53 23.96
C ALA A 16 -57.11 -4.21 24.14
N ASP A 17 -56.72 -3.83 25.36
CA ASP A 17 -56.01 -2.58 25.64
C ASP A 17 -54.56 -2.62 25.07
N ALA A 18 -53.90 -3.78 25.10
CA ALA A 18 -52.59 -3.96 24.49
C ALA A 18 -52.63 -3.88 22.94
N ALA A 19 -53.67 -4.48 22.33
CA ALA A 19 -53.89 -4.38 20.87
C ALA A 19 -54.22 -2.95 20.44
N ASP A 20 -54.96 -2.21 21.27
CA ASP A 20 -55.27 -0.80 21.01
C ASP A 20 -54.04 0.08 21.22
N ALA A 21 -53.17 -0.20 22.18
CA ALA A 21 -51.88 0.49 22.32
C ALA A 21 -50.96 0.27 21.10
N CYS A 22 -50.92 -0.96 20.58
CA CYS A 22 -50.18 -1.24 19.33
C CYS A 22 -50.74 -0.43 18.13
N LYS A 23 -52.09 -0.35 18.00
CA LYS A 23 -52.74 0.45 16.95
C LYS A 23 -52.45 1.93 17.10
N VAL A 24 -52.43 2.47 18.30
CA VAL A 24 -52.10 3.86 18.58
C VAL A 24 -50.65 4.18 18.22
N LEU A 25 -49.71 3.34 18.68
CA LEU A 25 -48.29 3.56 18.39
C LEU A 25 -47.92 3.33 16.90
N TYR A 26 -48.56 2.37 16.25
CA TYR A 26 -48.21 2.03 14.86
C TYR A 26 -49.11 2.76 13.82
N ARG A 27 -50.15 3.51 14.24
CA ARG A 27 -51.12 4.16 13.35
C ARG A 27 -51.68 3.22 12.28
N LEU A 28 -52.21 2.07 12.69
CA LEU A 28 -52.81 1.05 11.81
C LEU A 28 -54.04 1.57 11.01
N ASP A 29 -54.56 2.74 11.36
CA ASP A 29 -55.63 3.45 10.66
C ASP A 29 -55.30 3.84 9.20
N ARG A 30 -54.03 3.77 8.77
CA ARG A 30 -53.62 3.91 7.38
C ARG A 30 -53.43 2.61 6.60
N ILE A 31 -53.49 1.47 7.30
CA ILE A 31 -53.39 0.16 6.66
C ILE A 31 -54.84 -0.38 6.55
N THR A 32 -55.29 -0.54 5.30
CA THR A 32 -56.55 -1.22 5.00
C THR A 32 -56.66 -2.55 5.78
N GLU A 33 -57.80 -2.87 6.32
CA GLU A 33 -58.28 -4.02 7.08
C GLU A 33 -57.50 -5.34 7.20
N GLU A 34 -56.24 -5.41 6.65
CA GLU A 34 -55.36 -6.56 6.77
C GLU A 34 -54.30 -6.33 7.85
N ALA A 35 -54.14 -7.29 8.80
CA ALA A 35 -53.08 -7.27 9.77
C ALA A 35 -51.73 -7.14 9.07
N PRO A 36 -50.75 -6.36 9.62
CA PRO A 36 -49.44 -6.21 8.99
C PRO A 36 -48.78 -7.59 8.85
N ALA A 37 -48.18 -7.85 7.66
CA ALA A 37 -47.55 -9.11 7.32
C ALA A 37 -46.36 -9.45 8.24
N THR A 38 -45.83 -8.47 8.98
CA THR A 38 -44.73 -8.61 9.95
C THR A 38 -45.06 -7.89 11.26
N ILE A 39 -44.58 -8.46 12.38
CA ILE A 39 -44.70 -7.83 13.70
C ILE A 39 -43.80 -6.59 13.72
N PRO A 40 -44.34 -5.39 14.06
CA PRO A 40 -43.55 -4.16 14.06
C PRO A 40 -42.48 -4.19 15.16
N VAL A 41 -41.31 -3.67 14.81
CA VAL A 41 -40.15 -3.54 15.71
C VAL A 41 -40.17 -2.17 16.36
N ALA A 42 -40.10 -2.11 17.69
CA ALA A 42 -39.95 -0.85 18.42
C ALA A 42 -38.56 -0.74 19.06
N LEU A 43 -37.78 0.27 18.65
CA LEU A 43 -36.50 0.62 19.24
C LEU A 43 -36.72 1.42 20.52
N VAL A 44 -36.21 0.94 21.65
CA VAL A 44 -36.31 1.60 22.94
C VAL A 44 -35.01 2.33 23.27
N MET A 45 -35.09 3.67 23.33
CA MET A 45 -33.97 4.57 23.54
C MET A 45 -33.93 4.98 25.03
N THR A 46 -33.51 4.06 25.86
CA THR A 46 -33.18 4.25 27.30
C THR A 46 -32.39 3.06 27.79
N HIS A 47 -31.86 3.13 29.00
CA HIS A 47 -31.05 2.06 29.60
C HIS A 47 -31.47 1.75 31.06
N GLY A 48 -30.82 0.76 31.66
CA GLY A 48 -31.03 0.45 33.09
C GLY A 48 -32.37 -0.15 33.41
N LYS A 49 -32.97 0.31 34.52
CA LYS A 49 -34.25 -0.23 35.04
C LYS A 49 -35.44 0.14 34.17
N ASP A 50 -35.41 1.34 33.64
CA ASP A 50 -36.49 1.91 32.82
C ASP A 50 -36.57 1.23 31.46
N ALA A 51 -35.44 0.93 30.84
CA ALA A 51 -35.42 0.11 29.65
C ALA A 51 -36.12 -1.23 29.81
N ARG A 52 -35.96 -1.89 30.97
CA ARG A 52 -36.64 -3.16 31.25
C ARG A 52 -38.17 -3.02 31.22
N THR A 53 -38.70 -1.98 31.86
CA THR A 53 -40.16 -1.74 31.93
C THR A 53 -40.72 -1.50 30.55
N VAL A 54 -40.10 -0.56 29.78
CA VAL A 54 -40.55 -0.22 28.43
C VAL A 54 -40.47 -1.42 27.48
N LEU A 55 -39.38 -2.20 27.52
CA LEU A 55 -39.24 -3.40 26.68
C LEU A 55 -40.35 -4.46 26.96
N GLN A 56 -40.74 -4.62 28.23
CA GLN A 56 -41.84 -5.53 28.62
C GLN A 56 -43.19 -5.02 28.14
N ASP A 57 -43.43 -3.72 28.22
CA ASP A 57 -44.65 -3.08 27.71
C ASP A 57 -44.77 -3.19 26.20
N VAL A 58 -43.65 -2.96 25.47
CA VAL A 58 -43.57 -3.16 24.01
C VAL A 58 -43.93 -4.59 23.63
N ALA A 59 -43.35 -5.58 24.30
CA ALA A 59 -43.68 -6.99 24.06
C ALA A 59 -45.15 -7.31 24.38
N SER A 60 -45.69 -6.74 25.48
CA SER A 60 -47.09 -6.90 25.88
C SER A 60 -48.05 -6.26 24.89
N ALA A 61 -47.64 -5.22 24.19
CA ALA A 61 -48.40 -4.57 23.12
C ALA A 61 -48.34 -5.31 21.77
N GLY A 62 -47.67 -6.44 21.70
CA GLY A 62 -47.54 -7.24 20.47
C GLY A 62 -46.51 -6.72 19.45
N MET A 63 -45.60 -5.85 19.87
CA MET A 63 -44.48 -5.40 19.08
C MET A 63 -43.19 -6.14 19.45
N GLN A 64 -42.24 -6.22 18.54
CA GLN A 64 -40.93 -6.82 18.79
C GLN A 64 -40.01 -5.80 19.49
N PRO A 65 -39.60 -6.04 20.78
CA PRO A 65 -38.79 -5.09 21.52
C PRO A 65 -37.31 -5.12 21.03
N CYS A 66 -36.80 -3.95 20.71
CA CYS A 66 -35.39 -3.76 20.39
C CYS A 66 -34.73 -2.84 21.42
N ALA A 67 -33.66 -3.32 22.07
CA ALA A 67 -32.89 -2.53 23.02
C ALA A 67 -31.60 -2.00 22.43
N VAL A 68 -31.20 -0.81 22.87
CA VAL A 68 -29.88 -0.26 22.62
C VAL A 68 -28.92 -0.52 23.79
N TYR A 69 -27.64 -0.67 23.51
CA TYR A 69 -26.60 -0.84 24.53
C TYR A 69 -25.26 -0.31 24.04
N THR A 70 -24.30 -0.20 24.95
CA THR A 70 -22.91 0.08 24.66
C THR A 70 -22.03 -1.11 25.06
N GLU A 71 -20.85 -1.28 24.48
CA GLU A 71 -19.98 -2.44 24.73
C GLU A 71 -19.63 -2.62 26.21
N ASP A 72 -19.42 -1.52 26.93
CA ASP A 72 -19.23 -1.54 28.40
C ASP A 72 -20.46 -1.99 29.18
N HIS A 73 -21.66 -1.92 28.58
CA HIS A 73 -22.94 -2.37 29.14
C HIS A 73 -23.52 -3.62 28.47
N LYS A 74 -22.78 -4.36 27.67
CA LYS A 74 -23.26 -5.55 26.94
C LYS A 74 -23.79 -6.68 27.80
N ALA A 75 -23.46 -6.71 29.09
CA ALA A 75 -23.94 -7.68 30.06
C ALA A 75 -25.13 -7.15 30.88
N ALA A 76 -25.70 -5.99 30.53
CA ALA A 76 -26.78 -5.37 31.28
C ALA A 76 -28.04 -6.28 31.33
N SER A 77 -28.66 -6.34 32.51
CA SER A 77 -29.78 -7.28 32.78
C SER A 77 -31.03 -6.98 31.96
N TYR A 78 -31.24 -5.73 31.49
CA TYR A 78 -32.42 -5.38 30.70
C TYR A 78 -32.37 -5.97 29.28
N LEU A 79 -31.18 -6.25 28.73
CA LEU A 79 -31.03 -6.80 27.39
C LEU A 79 -31.69 -8.17 27.20
N ARG A 80 -31.93 -8.91 28.27
CA ARG A 80 -32.64 -10.21 28.22
C ARG A 80 -34.15 -10.08 27.87
N PHE A 81 -34.68 -8.85 27.95
CA PHE A 81 -36.10 -8.57 27.65
C PHE A 81 -36.28 -8.05 26.20
N ALA A 82 -35.18 -7.87 25.47
CA ALA A 82 -35.18 -7.46 24.07
C ALA A 82 -35.01 -8.67 23.15
N GLU A 83 -35.77 -8.71 22.07
CA GLU A 83 -35.63 -9.70 21.01
C GLU A 83 -34.53 -9.28 20.01
N LYS A 84 -34.43 -7.99 19.74
CA LYS A 84 -33.34 -7.40 18.98
C LYS A 84 -32.45 -6.52 19.87
N ARG A 85 -31.18 -6.37 19.53
CA ARG A 85 -30.22 -5.56 20.29
C ARG A 85 -29.28 -4.83 19.34
N VAL A 86 -29.07 -3.54 19.58
CA VAL A 86 -28.18 -2.70 18.75
C VAL A 86 -27.15 -2.03 19.64
N CYS A 87 -25.88 -2.17 19.29
CA CYS A 87 -24.77 -1.51 19.98
C CYS A 87 -24.59 -0.09 19.45
N LEU A 88 -24.71 0.91 20.32
CA LEU A 88 -24.52 2.32 19.94
C LEU A 88 -23.06 2.77 19.95
N GLY A 89 -22.16 2.11 20.71
CA GLY A 89 -20.78 2.52 20.82
C GLY A 89 -19.99 1.75 21.88
N GLU A 90 -18.72 2.09 22.07
CA GLU A 90 -17.84 1.42 23.04
C GLU A 90 -18.19 1.77 24.49
N LYS A 91 -18.47 3.05 24.75
CA LYS A 91 -18.73 3.56 26.10
C LYS A 91 -20.03 4.35 26.16
N TYR A 92 -20.71 4.22 27.29
CA TYR A 92 -21.90 4.99 27.56
C TYR A 92 -21.60 6.49 27.67
N SER A 93 -22.46 7.32 27.02
CA SER A 93 -22.57 8.74 27.25
C SER A 93 -23.98 9.23 26.89
N ASP A 94 -24.47 10.24 27.60
CA ASP A 94 -25.78 10.87 27.33
C ASP A 94 -25.81 11.49 25.92
N GLU A 95 -24.67 12.00 25.44
CA GLU A 95 -24.52 12.54 24.08
C GLU A 95 -24.78 11.49 23.01
N LEU A 96 -24.42 10.23 23.25
CA LEU A 96 -24.64 9.15 22.31
C LEU A 96 -26.14 8.82 22.18
N PHE A 97 -26.87 8.81 23.30
CA PHE A 97 -28.33 8.56 23.33
C PHE A 97 -29.15 9.74 22.78
N SER A 98 -28.65 10.95 22.85
CA SER A 98 -29.27 12.16 22.25
C SER A 98 -28.76 12.50 20.86
N ASN A 99 -27.88 11.66 20.28
CA ASN A 99 -27.38 11.83 18.92
C ASN A 99 -28.41 11.36 17.87
N ALA A 100 -29.01 12.30 17.15
CA ALA A 100 -30.05 12.02 16.16
C ALA A 100 -29.63 10.96 15.10
N TYR A 101 -28.36 10.98 14.70
CA TYR A 101 -27.84 10.06 13.68
C TYR A 101 -27.58 8.66 14.25
N ALA A 102 -27.09 8.56 15.46
CA ALA A 102 -26.90 7.27 16.13
C ALA A 102 -28.25 6.58 16.38
N VAL A 103 -29.24 7.34 16.86
CA VAL A 103 -30.59 6.84 17.12
C VAL A 103 -31.29 6.39 15.83
N LEU A 104 -31.24 7.19 14.79
CA LEU A 104 -31.86 6.83 13.51
C LEU A 104 -31.12 5.67 12.83
N GLY A 105 -29.77 5.65 12.91
CA GLY A 105 -28.95 4.53 12.44
C GLY A 105 -29.30 3.22 13.13
N ALA A 106 -29.48 3.24 14.46
CA ALA A 106 -29.92 2.09 15.23
C ALA A 106 -31.33 1.60 14.84
N ALA A 107 -32.24 2.54 14.58
CA ALA A 107 -33.59 2.20 14.13
C ALA A 107 -33.58 1.52 12.75
N LEU A 108 -32.76 2.02 11.82
CA LEU A 108 -32.61 1.42 10.49
C LEU A 108 -31.96 0.03 10.57
N GLU A 109 -30.94 -0.15 11.38
CA GLU A 109 -30.27 -1.46 11.60
C GLU A 109 -31.23 -2.49 12.22
N ALA A 110 -32.09 -2.04 13.15
CA ALA A 110 -33.12 -2.87 13.76
C ALA A 110 -34.30 -3.17 12.85
N GLU A 111 -34.40 -2.49 11.69
CA GLU A 111 -35.61 -2.44 10.85
C GLU A 111 -36.83 -1.99 11.65
N ALA A 112 -36.66 -1.01 12.54
CA ALA A 112 -37.68 -0.51 13.42
C ALA A 112 -38.72 0.36 12.68
N GLN A 113 -40.00 0.23 13.03
CA GLN A 113 -41.07 1.08 12.57
C GLN A 113 -41.46 2.11 13.64
N VAL A 114 -40.98 1.90 14.86
CA VAL A 114 -41.24 2.78 16.00
C VAL A 114 -39.95 3.07 16.75
N ILE A 115 -39.75 4.33 17.16
CA ILE A 115 -38.70 4.76 18.09
C ILE A 115 -39.42 5.29 19.35
N LEU A 116 -38.98 4.82 20.48
CA LEU A 116 -39.48 5.24 21.82
C LEU A 116 -38.35 6.00 22.54
N LEU A 117 -38.52 7.30 22.69
CA LEU A 117 -37.52 8.21 23.30
C LEU A 117 -37.83 8.41 24.78
N CYS A 118 -36.89 8.08 25.67
CA CYS A 118 -36.95 8.30 27.11
C CYS A 118 -35.70 9.08 27.56
N GLU A 119 -35.79 9.75 28.69
CA GLU A 119 -34.67 10.39 29.41
C GLU A 119 -33.68 11.10 28.48
N GLU A 120 -32.47 10.56 28.35
CA GLU A 120 -31.36 11.17 27.61
C GLU A 120 -31.68 11.42 26.11
N ALA A 121 -32.56 10.58 25.55
CA ALA A 121 -32.96 10.69 24.17
C ALA A 121 -34.17 11.63 23.97
N LEU A 122 -34.83 12.06 25.06
CA LEU A 122 -36.00 12.95 25.00
C LEU A 122 -35.79 14.26 24.24
N PRO A 123 -34.61 14.92 24.27
CA PRO A 123 -34.38 16.14 23.48
C PRO A 123 -34.62 15.97 21.98
N LEU A 124 -34.45 14.78 21.43
CA LEU A 124 -34.71 14.49 20.01
C LEU A 124 -36.19 14.63 19.62
N ALA A 125 -37.11 14.51 20.58
CA ALA A 125 -38.55 14.66 20.36
C ALA A 125 -38.97 16.01 19.78
N THR A 126 -38.11 17.03 19.88
CA THR A 126 -38.38 18.38 19.38
C THR A 126 -37.47 18.78 18.21
N VAL A 127 -36.62 17.89 17.70
CA VAL A 127 -35.70 18.17 16.61
C VAL A 127 -36.39 17.89 15.27
N ASP A 128 -36.90 18.93 14.62
CA ASP A 128 -37.62 18.85 13.35
C ASP A 128 -36.87 17.99 12.31
N ALA A 129 -35.57 18.20 12.15
CA ALA A 129 -34.76 17.46 11.18
C ALA A 129 -34.70 15.96 11.45
N PHE A 130 -34.64 15.56 12.73
CA PHE A 130 -34.68 14.15 13.14
C PHE A 130 -36.06 13.53 12.86
N LEU A 131 -37.11 14.20 13.26
CA LEU A 131 -38.49 13.76 13.07
C LEU A 131 -38.85 13.63 11.58
N ALA A 132 -38.49 14.61 10.77
CA ALA A 132 -38.69 14.55 9.33
C ALA A 132 -37.98 13.40 8.65
N ARG A 133 -36.73 13.10 9.07
CA ARG A 133 -35.96 11.95 8.59
C ARG A 133 -36.57 10.62 9.02
N ALA A 134 -36.97 10.49 10.28
CA ALA A 134 -37.67 9.30 10.78
C ALA A 134 -38.95 9.02 9.96
N LYS A 135 -39.78 10.06 9.77
CA LYS A 135 -41.00 10.01 8.95
C LYS A 135 -40.75 9.56 7.52
N ARG A 136 -39.66 10.05 6.89
CA ARG A 136 -39.25 9.65 5.52
C ARG A 136 -38.94 8.16 5.41
N HIS A 137 -38.37 7.56 6.46
CA HIS A 137 -38.11 6.11 6.54
C HIS A 137 -39.31 5.30 7.02
N GLY A 138 -40.48 5.91 7.16
CA GLY A 138 -41.69 5.23 7.66
C GLY A 138 -41.64 4.92 9.16
N ILE A 139 -40.74 5.59 9.91
CA ILE A 139 -40.55 5.38 11.34
C ILE A 139 -41.34 6.42 12.13
N SER A 140 -42.20 5.97 13.02
CA SER A 140 -42.94 6.83 13.97
C SER A 140 -42.15 7.01 15.24
N VAL A 141 -42.01 8.25 15.74
CA VAL A 141 -41.27 8.59 16.94
C VAL A 141 -42.24 8.97 18.04
N TYR A 142 -42.10 8.34 19.19
CA TYR A 142 -42.90 8.63 20.39
C TYR A 142 -41.97 8.98 21.56
N ALA A 143 -42.39 9.89 22.41
CA ALA A 143 -41.64 10.34 23.56
C ALA A 143 -42.47 10.38 24.85
N THR A 144 -41.83 10.17 25.99
CA THR A 144 -42.41 10.33 27.31
C THR A 144 -41.35 10.89 28.26
N ASP A 145 -41.78 11.72 29.20
CA ASP A 145 -41.06 12.15 30.41
C ASP A 145 -41.36 11.28 31.63
N ASP A 146 -42.33 10.36 31.52
CA ASP A 146 -42.71 9.39 32.55
C ASP A 146 -42.63 7.97 31.99
N VAL A 147 -41.52 7.31 32.23
CA VAL A 147 -41.23 5.92 31.79
C VAL A 147 -42.10 4.88 32.53
N THR A 148 -42.83 5.29 33.58
CA THR A 148 -43.79 4.42 34.30
C THR A 148 -45.18 4.46 33.66
N ALA A 149 -45.44 5.41 32.75
CA ALA A 149 -46.67 5.45 31.98
C ALA A 149 -46.77 4.25 31.03
N ASN A 150 -47.95 3.63 30.92
CA ASN A 150 -48.14 2.64 29.87
C ASN A 150 -48.05 3.26 28.48
N LEU A 151 -47.84 2.45 27.43
CA LEU A 151 -47.62 2.94 26.06
C LEU A 151 -48.72 3.87 25.53
N LEU A 152 -49.92 3.86 26.06
CA LEU A 152 -51.00 4.77 25.69
C LEU A 152 -50.74 6.22 26.17
N GLY A 153 -49.88 6.42 27.16
CA GLY A 153 -49.44 7.75 27.65
C GLY A 153 -48.34 8.38 26.83
N TRP A 154 -47.76 7.68 25.87
CA TRP A 154 -46.66 8.20 25.02
C TRP A 154 -47.19 9.15 23.94
N LYS A 155 -46.51 10.26 23.74
CA LYS A 155 -46.89 11.31 22.78
C LYS A 155 -46.17 11.08 21.46
N LEU A 156 -46.93 11.06 20.34
CA LEU A 156 -46.37 11.07 19.01
C LEU A 156 -45.65 12.42 18.76
N CYS A 157 -44.44 12.35 18.32
CA CYS A 157 -43.62 13.51 17.92
C CYS A 157 -43.80 13.75 16.42
N GLU A 158 -44.36 14.91 16.04
CA GLU A 158 -44.61 15.26 14.65
C GLU A 158 -43.90 16.55 14.28
N THR A 159 -43.57 16.68 12.98
CA THR A 159 -43.08 17.91 12.37
C THR A 159 -43.83 18.18 11.10
N GLU A 160 -44.16 19.46 10.88
CA GLU A 160 -44.81 19.95 9.63
C GLU A 160 -43.77 20.18 8.52
N ARG A 161 -42.47 20.14 8.82
CA ARG A 161 -41.41 20.38 7.87
C ARG A 161 -41.13 19.12 7.04
N ASP A 162 -41.34 19.23 5.74
CA ASP A 162 -40.83 18.26 4.78
C ASP A 162 -39.35 18.58 4.49
N PHE A 163 -38.44 17.80 5.01
CA PHE A 163 -37.03 17.93 4.70
C PHE A 163 -36.73 17.16 3.40
N VAL A 164 -36.43 17.90 2.35
CA VAL A 164 -36.08 17.38 1.03
C VAL A 164 -34.55 17.50 0.86
N GLU A 165 -33.78 16.72 1.59
CA GLU A 165 -32.38 16.48 1.26
C GLU A 165 -32.19 15.02 0.88
N ASP A 166 -31.62 14.78 -0.31
CA ASP A 166 -31.13 13.47 -0.71
C ASP A 166 -29.87 13.15 0.11
N GLU A 167 -30.06 12.64 1.33
CA GLU A 167 -28.98 12.29 2.21
C GLU A 167 -28.55 10.84 1.95
N HIS A 168 -27.27 10.66 1.63
CA HIS A 168 -26.70 9.34 1.44
C HIS A 168 -26.41 8.71 2.81
N TRP A 169 -26.76 7.42 2.97
CA TRP A 169 -26.56 6.67 4.21
C TRP A 169 -25.46 5.63 4.06
N CYS A 170 -24.52 5.60 5.00
CA CYS A 170 -23.36 4.72 5.00
C CYS A 170 -23.44 3.74 6.17
N THR A 171 -23.36 2.44 5.89
CA THR A 171 -23.32 1.39 6.93
C THR A 171 -21.88 1.09 7.31
N CYS A 172 -21.58 1.10 8.62
CA CYS A 172 -20.26 0.75 9.13
C CYS A 172 -19.96 -0.73 8.90
N ARG A 173 -18.81 -1.00 8.31
CA ARG A 173 -18.36 -2.37 8.01
C ARG A 173 -18.10 -3.23 9.26
N ASN A 174 -17.80 -2.59 10.41
CA ASN A 174 -17.47 -3.24 11.67
C ASN A 174 -18.71 -3.43 12.55
N CYS A 175 -19.29 -2.35 13.06
CA CYS A 175 -20.44 -2.43 13.99
C CYS A 175 -21.80 -2.54 13.30
N LYS A 176 -21.86 -2.44 11.96
CA LYS A 176 -23.07 -2.53 11.13
C LYS A 176 -24.09 -1.40 11.31
N LEU A 177 -23.83 -0.43 12.18
CA LEU A 177 -24.67 0.75 12.32
C LEU A 177 -24.60 1.62 11.06
N THR A 178 -25.70 2.26 10.73
CA THR A 178 -25.88 3.13 9.57
C THR A 178 -25.94 4.58 10.01
N PHE A 179 -25.18 5.44 9.34
CA PHE A 179 -25.09 6.87 9.64
C PHE A 179 -25.29 7.69 8.37
N ALA A 180 -25.85 8.88 8.51
CA ALA A 180 -25.93 9.83 7.42
C ALA A 180 -24.53 10.35 7.04
N GLU A 181 -24.27 10.49 5.76
CA GLU A 181 -22.96 10.94 5.25
C GLU A 181 -22.59 12.32 5.80
N SER A 182 -23.54 13.25 5.94
CA SER A 182 -23.33 14.57 6.55
C SER A 182 -22.85 14.50 8.00
N SER A 183 -23.27 13.47 8.73
CA SER A 183 -22.78 13.19 10.10
C SER A 183 -21.36 12.63 10.09
N LEU A 184 -21.11 11.69 9.18
CA LEU A 184 -19.76 11.10 9.02
C LEU A 184 -18.74 12.15 8.59
N ALA A 185 -19.12 13.08 7.72
CA ALA A 185 -18.24 14.19 7.33
C ALA A 185 -17.78 15.02 8.54
N LYS A 186 -18.68 15.29 9.50
CA LYS A 186 -18.33 16.02 10.74
C LYS A 186 -17.37 15.26 11.65
N SER A 187 -17.36 13.93 11.56
CA SER A 187 -16.44 13.05 12.30
C SER A 187 -15.28 12.57 11.42
N TYR A 188 -14.94 13.29 10.36
CA TYR A 188 -13.89 12.92 9.41
C TYR A 188 -14.06 11.51 8.85
N TYR A 189 -15.31 11.11 8.60
CA TYR A 189 -15.67 9.76 8.14
C TYR A 189 -15.15 8.64 9.05
N THR A 190 -15.12 8.92 10.34
CA THR A 190 -14.88 7.93 11.41
C THR A 190 -16.21 7.51 12.00
N CYS A 191 -16.42 6.23 12.20
CA CYS A 191 -17.67 5.74 12.78
C CYS A 191 -17.84 6.27 14.21
N PRO A 192 -18.90 7.03 14.51
CA PRO A 192 -19.11 7.60 15.84
C PRO A 192 -19.31 6.54 16.94
N SER A 193 -19.69 5.33 16.55
CA SER A 193 -19.99 4.23 17.48
C SER A 193 -18.76 3.39 17.83
N CYS A 194 -17.93 3.02 16.84
CA CYS A 194 -16.83 2.07 17.06
C CYS A 194 -15.48 2.53 16.59
N GLY A 195 -15.32 3.80 16.20
CA GLY A 195 -14.05 4.37 15.76
C GLY A 195 -13.54 3.86 14.39
N THR A 196 -14.28 2.99 13.70
CA THR A 196 -13.85 2.44 12.41
C THR A 196 -13.80 3.52 11.35
N TYR A 197 -12.70 3.60 10.61
CA TYR A 197 -12.52 4.52 9.49
C TYR A 197 -13.28 4.02 8.26
N TYR A 198 -14.11 4.88 7.68
CA TYR A 198 -14.67 4.67 6.34
C TYR A 198 -13.62 4.98 5.29
N ARG A 199 -13.66 4.29 4.15
CA ARG A 199 -12.80 4.65 3.02
C ARG A 199 -13.28 5.97 2.44
N LEU A 200 -12.37 6.94 2.32
CA LEU A 200 -12.62 8.22 1.68
C LEU A 200 -12.36 8.10 0.18
N SER A 201 -13.19 8.78 -0.60
CA SER A 201 -12.87 9.05 -2.01
C SER A 201 -11.73 10.07 -2.10
N SER A 202 -11.04 10.07 -3.23
CA SER A 202 -10.00 11.07 -3.51
C SER A 202 -10.52 12.50 -3.42
N THR A 203 -11.76 12.74 -3.88
CA THR A 203 -12.41 14.05 -3.79
C THR A 203 -12.65 14.49 -2.34
N GLN A 204 -13.23 13.61 -1.50
CA GLN A 204 -13.45 13.90 -0.09
C GLN A 204 -12.12 14.24 0.60
N ARG A 205 -11.07 13.46 0.36
CA ARG A 205 -9.76 13.66 0.97
C ARG A 205 -9.09 14.97 0.55
N ILE A 206 -9.18 15.33 -0.72
CA ILE A 206 -8.67 16.61 -1.22
C ILE A 206 -9.41 17.78 -0.55
N ASN A 207 -10.73 17.70 -0.45
CA ASN A 207 -11.55 18.75 0.16
C ASN A 207 -11.31 18.91 1.66
N ASP A 208 -11.03 17.81 2.39
CA ASP A 208 -10.76 17.84 3.83
C ASP A 208 -9.39 18.42 4.17
N LEU A 209 -8.43 18.30 3.26
CA LEU A 209 -7.03 18.64 3.53
C LEU A 209 -6.59 19.98 2.97
N LEU A 210 -6.97 20.28 1.73
CA LEU A 210 -6.51 21.49 1.06
C LEU A 210 -7.33 22.72 1.45
N ASP A 211 -6.75 23.86 1.28
CA ASP A 211 -7.44 25.14 1.41
C ASP A 211 -8.50 25.25 0.31
N MET A 212 -9.63 25.87 0.63
CA MET A 212 -10.74 26.02 -0.29
C MET A 212 -10.27 26.63 -1.62
N ASP A 213 -10.73 26.05 -2.73
CA ASP A 213 -10.45 26.47 -4.11
C ASP A 213 -8.94 26.50 -4.47
N SER A 214 -8.08 25.85 -3.68
CA SER A 214 -6.64 25.83 -3.95
C SER A 214 -6.18 24.64 -4.82
N PHE A 215 -7.01 23.64 -5.02
CA PHE A 215 -6.65 22.44 -5.79
C PHE A 215 -6.65 22.72 -7.30
N GLU A 216 -5.48 22.54 -7.90
CA GLU A 216 -5.29 22.53 -9.36
C GLU A 216 -4.96 21.11 -9.81
N GLU A 217 -5.86 20.45 -10.51
CA GLU A 217 -5.67 19.07 -10.97
C GLU A 217 -4.66 19.00 -12.11
N TRP A 218 -3.70 18.08 -11.99
CA TRP A 218 -2.69 17.79 -13.00
C TRP A 218 -2.98 16.44 -13.66
N ASN A 219 -2.73 16.35 -14.97
CA ASN A 219 -2.87 15.10 -15.70
C ASN A 219 -4.28 14.46 -15.55
N ALA A 220 -5.34 15.29 -15.59
CA ALA A 220 -6.72 14.84 -15.42
C ALA A 220 -7.13 13.83 -16.49
N THR A 221 -6.72 14.07 -17.75
CA THR A 221 -7.01 13.18 -18.88
C THR A 221 -5.92 12.14 -19.07
N CYS A 222 -6.32 10.89 -19.25
CA CYS A 222 -5.42 9.76 -19.47
C CYS A 222 -5.58 9.22 -20.88
N THR A 223 -4.50 8.72 -21.46
CA THR A 223 -4.58 7.88 -22.66
C THR A 223 -5.05 6.51 -22.23
N GLU A 224 -6.02 5.94 -22.92
CA GLU A 224 -6.45 4.56 -22.68
C GLU A 224 -5.31 3.60 -22.93
N THR A 225 -5.06 2.69 -21.98
CA THR A 225 -4.04 1.67 -22.13
C THR A 225 -4.57 0.31 -21.72
N ASP A 226 -4.49 -0.62 -22.64
CA ASP A 226 -4.60 -2.06 -22.40
C ASP A 226 -3.36 -2.70 -23.03
N PRO A 227 -2.21 -2.69 -22.35
CA PRO A 227 -0.93 -3.07 -22.95
C PRO A 227 -0.85 -4.56 -23.32
N LEU A 228 -1.79 -5.37 -22.85
CA LEU A 228 -1.82 -6.81 -23.11
C LEU A 228 -3.02 -7.28 -23.93
N ASP A 229 -3.92 -6.39 -24.32
CA ASP A 229 -5.23 -6.73 -24.90
C ASP A 229 -5.96 -7.76 -24.03
N PHE A 230 -6.03 -7.49 -22.72
CA PHE A 230 -6.54 -8.45 -21.75
C PHE A 230 -8.06 -8.62 -21.90
N PRO A 231 -8.57 -9.85 -22.06
CA PRO A 231 -9.98 -10.08 -22.35
C PRO A 231 -10.94 -9.44 -21.34
N GLY A 232 -11.82 -8.56 -21.83
CA GLY A 232 -12.85 -7.87 -21.04
C GLY A 232 -12.29 -6.80 -20.07
N TYR A 233 -11.05 -6.37 -20.23
CA TYR A 233 -10.46 -5.34 -19.36
C TYR A 233 -11.03 -3.96 -19.68
N GLN A 234 -11.14 -3.59 -20.95
CA GLN A 234 -11.72 -2.31 -21.38
C GLN A 234 -13.15 -2.11 -20.87
N GLU A 235 -14.02 -3.12 -21.00
CA GLU A 235 -15.38 -3.05 -20.46
C GLU A 235 -15.42 -2.85 -18.95
N LYS A 236 -14.45 -3.43 -18.22
CA LYS A 236 -14.33 -3.24 -16.76
C LYS A 236 -13.84 -1.84 -16.42
N LEU A 237 -12.91 -1.28 -17.20
CA LEU A 237 -12.44 0.10 -17.05
C LEU A 237 -13.58 1.10 -17.21
N GLU A 238 -14.36 0.97 -18.30
CA GLU A 238 -15.53 1.82 -18.54
C GLU A 238 -16.52 1.79 -17.39
N LYS A 239 -16.88 0.60 -16.89
CA LYS A 239 -17.76 0.44 -15.73
C LYS A 239 -17.21 1.09 -14.46
N GLN A 240 -15.87 1.07 -14.26
CA GLN A 240 -15.28 1.73 -13.10
C GLN A 240 -15.31 3.26 -13.27
N ARG A 241 -15.05 3.78 -14.46
CA ARG A 241 -15.16 5.20 -14.79
C ARG A 241 -16.59 5.72 -14.57
N GLU A 242 -17.60 5.02 -15.08
CA GLU A 242 -19.01 5.33 -14.85
C GLU A 242 -19.37 5.34 -13.37
N LYS A 243 -18.88 4.34 -12.61
CA LYS A 243 -19.18 4.18 -11.19
C LYS A 243 -18.52 5.25 -10.31
N THR A 244 -17.29 5.64 -10.60
CA THR A 244 -16.50 6.53 -9.74
C THR A 244 -16.47 7.98 -10.22
N GLY A 245 -16.80 8.22 -11.48
CA GLY A 245 -16.64 9.52 -12.14
C GLY A 245 -15.16 9.91 -12.35
N LEU A 246 -14.24 8.95 -12.23
CA LEU A 246 -12.81 9.16 -12.37
C LEU A 246 -12.27 8.44 -13.61
N ASP A 247 -11.25 9.00 -14.23
CA ASP A 247 -10.57 8.36 -15.36
C ASP A 247 -9.67 7.22 -14.90
N GLU A 248 -9.06 7.32 -13.69
CA GLU A 248 -8.15 6.32 -13.16
C GLU A 248 -8.07 6.36 -11.61
N ALA A 249 -7.41 5.35 -11.02
CA ALA A 249 -7.32 5.10 -9.58
C ALA A 249 -6.42 6.10 -8.80
N VAL A 250 -6.08 7.24 -9.36
CA VAL A 250 -5.33 8.30 -8.69
C VAL A 250 -5.69 9.68 -9.25
N ARG A 251 -5.85 10.66 -8.36
CA ARG A 251 -5.89 12.08 -8.72
C ARG A 251 -4.58 12.74 -8.29
N THR A 252 -4.03 13.59 -9.15
CA THR A 252 -2.78 14.30 -8.92
C THR A 252 -2.95 15.79 -9.19
N GLY A 253 -2.26 16.63 -8.44
CA GLY A 253 -2.35 18.08 -8.62
C GLY A 253 -1.49 18.84 -7.63
N SER A 254 -1.66 20.15 -7.60
CA SER A 254 -1.10 21.03 -6.57
C SER A 254 -2.21 21.66 -5.75
N GLY A 255 -1.84 22.17 -4.57
CA GLY A 255 -2.75 22.86 -3.69
C GLY A 255 -2.01 23.52 -2.54
N ARG A 256 -2.78 23.98 -1.54
CA ARG A 256 -2.23 24.58 -0.34
C ARG A 256 -2.82 23.94 0.91
N ILE A 257 -2.00 23.75 1.92
CA ILE A 257 -2.43 23.35 3.26
C ILE A 257 -2.03 24.47 4.22
N ALA A 258 -3.00 25.15 4.80
CA ALA A 258 -2.78 26.34 5.64
C ALA A 258 -1.89 27.40 4.93
N GLY A 259 -2.14 27.68 3.67
CA GLY A 259 -1.38 28.61 2.83
C GLY A 259 -0.05 28.08 2.29
N LEU A 260 0.42 26.92 2.74
CA LEU A 260 1.68 26.30 2.31
C LEU A 260 1.48 25.49 1.02
N PRO A 261 2.22 25.77 -0.06
CA PRO A 261 2.05 25.06 -1.31
C PRO A 261 2.63 23.65 -1.22
N CYS A 262 1.96 22.69 -1.88
CA CYS A 262 2.43 21.32 -2.04
C CYS A 262 1.85 20.69 -3.32
N ALA A 263 2.51 19.68 -3.83
CA ALA A 263 1.96 18.76 -4.80
C ALA A 263 1.31 17.58 -4.07
N ILE A 264 0.16 17.11 -4.54
CA ILE A 264 -0.62 16.07 -3.87
C ILE A 264 -1.06 14.98 -4.86
N GLY A 265 -0.87 13.74 -4.47
CA GLY A 265 -1.40 12.56 -5.13
C GLY A 265 -2.35 11.81 -4.19
N VAL A 266 -3.56 11.49 -4.63
CA VAL A 266 -4.53 10.76 -3.83
C VAL A 266 -5.04 9.56 -4.59
N MET A 267 -4.66 8.36 -4.13
CA MET A 267 -5.14 7.12 -4.72
C MET A 267 -6.60 6.84 -4.33
N GLU A 268 -7.33 6.22 -5.26
CA GLU A 268 -8.77 5.93 -5.13
C GLU A 268 -9.02 4.42 -5.02
N ALA A 269 -9.28 3.95 -3.81
CA ALA A 269 -9.60 2.54 -3.59
C ALA A 269 -10.94 2.10 -4.22
N GLY A 270 -11.84 3.02 -4.52
CA GLY A 270 -13.10 2.75 -5.21
C GLY A 270 -12.92 2.31 -6.67
N PHE A 271 -11.79 2.68 -7.29
CA PHE A 271 -11.42 2.33 -8.66
C PHE A 271 -10.45 1.15 -8.67
N PHE A 272 -10.87 -0.05 -9.02
CA PHE A 272 -10.09 -1.30 -9.01
C PHE A 272 -9.27 -1.53 -7.73
N MET A 273 -9.80 -1.17 -6.57
CA MET A 273 -9.08 -1.23 -5.28
C MET A 273 -7.78 -0.41 -5.27
N GLY A 274 -7.70 0.68 -6.02
CA GLY A 274 -6.51 1.50 -6.11
C GLY A 274 -5.32 0.80 -6.77
N SER A 275 -5.55 -0.25 -7.57
CA SER A 275 -4.45 -1.02 -8.15
C SER A 275 -3.63 -0.18 -9.14
N MET A 276 -2.30 -0.31 -9.04
CA MET A 276 -1.35 0.42 -9.86
C MET A 276 -1.23 -0.22 -11.25
N GLY A 277 -1.79 0.43 -12.25
CA GLY A 277 -1.58 0.17 -13.67
C GLY A 277 -0.64 1.21 -14.29
N SER A 278 -0.42 1.11 -15.60
CA SER A 278 0.44 2.02 -16.38
C SER A 278 0.06 3.49 -16.22
N VAL A 279 -1.23 3.80 -16.26
CA VAL A 279 -1.72 5.19 -16.11
C VAL A 279 -1.53 5.70 -14.67
N VAL A 280 -1.74 4.86 -13.65
CA VAL A 280 -1.48 5.26 -12.25
C VAL A 280 0.00 5.58 -12.06
N GLY A 281 0.89 4.70 -12.53
CA GLY A 281 2.33 4.94 -12.45
C GLY A 281 2.77 6.18 -13.22
N ASP A 282 2.21 6.42 -14.39
CA ASP A 282 2.48 7.61 -15.19
C ASP A 282 2.04 8.90 -14.48
N LYS A 283 0.82 8.93 -13.94
CA LYS A 283 0.31 10.10 -13.19
C LYS A 283 1.14 10.41 -11.95
N VAL A 284 1.51 9.37 -11.17
CA VAL A 284 2.33 9.55 -9.97
C VAL A 284 3.76 9.96 -10.33
N SER A 285 4.37 9.37 -11.35
CA SER A 285 5.69 9.77 -11.84
C SER A 285 5.71 11.25 -12.29
N LYS A 286 4.75 11.66 -13.11
CA LYS A 286 4.60 13.06 -13.55
C LYS A 286 4.31 14.02 -12.40
N LEU A 287 3.62 13.58 -11.34
CA LEU A 287 3.44 14.38 -10.13
C LEU A 287 4.79 14.75 -9.52
N PHE A 288 5.67 13.75 -9.31
CA PHE A 288 7.01 13.98 -8.77
C PHE A 288 7.87 14.83 -9.68
N ASP A 289 7.86 14.56 -10.99
CA ASP A 289 8.66 15.30 -11.96
C ASP A 289 8.27 16.78 -11.98
N ARG A 290 6.96 17.08 -12.11
CA ARG A 290 6.47 18.45 -12.09
C ARG A 290 6.71 19.14 -10.74
N ALA A 291 6.48 18.44 -9.64
CA ALA A 291 6.77 18.96 -8.32
C ALA A 291 8.26 19.29 -8.13
N THR A 292 9.14 18.48 -8.73
CA THR A 292 10.59 18.71 -8.70
C THR A 292 10.95 19.98 -9.50
N GLU A 293 10.38 20.16 -10.69
CA GLU A 293 10.57 21.35 -11.52
C GLU A 293 10.05 22.62 -10.82
N GLU A 294 8.93 22.54 -10.13
CA GLU A 294 8.30 23.66 -9.39
C GLU A 294 8.87 23.86 -7.97
N GLY A 295 9.77 22.96 -7.50
CA GLY A 295 10.35 23.03 -6.15
C GLY A 295 9.34 22.79 -5.02
N LEU A 296 8.30 21.99 -5.28
CA LEU A 296 7.23 21.71 -4.32
C LEU A 296 7.48 20.41 -3.55
N PRO A 297 7.15 20.35 -2.25
CA PRO A 297 7.06 19.09 -1.53
C PRO A 297 5.92 18.24 -2.08
N VAL A 298 6.08 16.92 -2.05
CA VAL A 298 5.06 15.96 -2.52
C VAL A 298 4.41 15.25 -1.33
N ILE A 299 3.09 15.11 -1.37
CA ILE A 299 2.29 14.33 -0.43
C ILE A 299 1.51 13.29 -1.23
N VAL A 300 1.67 12.00 -0.92
CA VAL A 300 0.89 10.94 -1.58
C VAL A 300 0.09 10.14 -0.56
N PHE A 301 -1.23 10.11 -0.76
CA PHE A 301 -2.14 9.20 -0.05
C PHE A 301 -2.20 7.88 -0.79
N CYS A 302 -1.61 6.86 -0.19
CA CYS A 302 -1.55 5.51 -0.73
C CYS A 302 -2.79 4.70 -0.32
N ALA A 303 -3.52 4.19 -1.30
CA ALA A 303 -4.67 3.32 -1.09
C ALA A 303 -4.75 2.29 -2.22
N SER A 304 -4.16 1.09 -2.03
CA SER A 304 -3.99 0.15 -3.12
C SER A 304 -4.03 -1.32 -2.70
N GLY A 305 -4.63 -2.14 -3.56
CA GLY A 305 -4.51 -3.60 -3.51
C GLY A 305 -3.24 -4.17 -4.18
N GLY A 306 -2.34 -3.32 -4.70
CA GLY A 306 -1.10 -3.72 -5.37
C GLY A 306 -1.08 -3.45 -6.88
N ALA A 307 -0.25 -4.19 -7.63
CA ALA A 307 -0.13 -4.07 -9.08
C ALA A 307 -1.40 -4.54 -9.80
N ARG A 308 -1.76 -3.87 -10.91
CA ARG A 308 -2.93 -4.20 -11.74
C ARG A 308 -2.64 -5.43 -12.59
N MET A 309 -3.22 -6.56 -12.21
CA MET A 309 -2.91 -7.86 -12.80
C MET A 309 -3.26 -7.95 -14.28
N GLN A 310 -4.28 -7.23 -14.74
CA GLN A 310 -4.70 -7.20 -16.16
C GLN A 310 -3.62 -6.58 -17.07
N GLU A 311 -2.77 -5.75 -16.53
CA GLU A 311 -1.66 -5.13 -17.24
C GLU A 311 -0.32 -5.88 -17.05
N GLY A 312 -0.34 -7.02 -16.36
CA GLY A 312 0.77 -7.95 -16.24
C GLY A 312 2.09 -7.30 -15.85
N LEU A 313 3.14 -7.56 -16.61
CA LEU A 313 4.49 -7.07 -16.33
C LEU A 313 4.61 -5.54 -16.48
N VAL A 314 3.78 -4.92 -17.30
CA VAL A 314 3.77 -3.44 -17.45
C VAL A 314 3.37 -2.77 -16.14
N SER A 315 2.41 -3.33 -15.40
CA SER A 315 2.06 -2.82 -14.07
C SER A 315 3.21 -2.98 -13.06
N LEU A 316 4.03 -4.01 -13.18
CA LEU A 316 5.21 -4.18 -12.34
C LEU A 316 6.27 -3.11 -12.63
N MET A 317 6.46 -2.75 -13.91
CA MET A 317 7.42 -1.69 -14.31
C MET A 317 7.06 -0.33 -13.71
N GLN A 318 5.80 -0.08 -13.33
CA GLN A 318 5.41 1.16 -12.67
C GLN A 318 6.08 1.36 -11.31
N MET A 319 6.41 0.27 -10.60
CA MET A 319 7.19 0.37 -9.36
C MET A 319 8.55 1.04 -9.62
N ALA A 320 9.26 0.60 -10.65
CA ALA A 320 10.56 1.18 -11.03
C ALA A 320 10.41 2.61 -11.58
N LYS A 321 9.40 2.85 -12.43
CA LYS A 321 9.11 4.18 -13.01
C LYS A 321 8.90 5.23 -11.93
N VAL A 322 8.02 4.95 -10.97
CA VAL A 322 7.73 5.88 -9.86
C VAL A 322 8.94 6.02 -8.93
N SER A 323 9.66 4.92 -8.62
CA SER A 323 10.89 4.99 -7.80
C SER A 323 11.99 5.85 -8.45
N CYS A 324 12.10 5.85 -9.78
CA CYS A 324 13.00 6.77 -10.49
C CYS A 324 12.60 8.24 -10.31
N ALA A 325 11.30 8.55 -10.32
CA ALA A 325 10.81 9.90 -10.10
C ALA A 325 10.97 10.34 -8.63
N VAL A 326 10.72 9.46 -7.68
CA VAL A 326 11.00 9.69 -6.25
C VAL A 326 12.49 9.98 -6.03
N GLU A 327 13.38 9.20 -6.66
CA GLU A 327 14.83 9.41 -6.55
C GLU A 327 15.27 10.77 -7.09
N ARG A 328 14.71 11.22 -8.24
CA ARG A 328 14.97 12.57 -8.78
C ARG A 328 14.53 13.66 -7.81
N HIS A 329 13.35 13.51 -7.23
CA HIS A 329 12.78 14.42 -6.25
C HIS A 329 13.65 14.52 -4.99
N SER A 330 14.04 13.37 -4.45
CA SER A 330 14.93 13.25 -3.29
C SER A 330 16.31 13.90 -3.56
N ARG A 331 16.91 13.67 -4.73
CA ARG A 331 18.18 14.32 -5.11
C ARG A 331 18.09 15.84 -5.25
N ALA A 332 16.91 16.35 -5.58
CA ALA A 332 16.67 17.79 -5.58
C ALA A 332 16.53 18.38 -4.16
N GLY A 333 16.58 17.54 -3.11
CA GLY A 333 16.46 17.96 -1.71
C GLY A 333 15.05 18.36 -1.32
N LEU A 334 14.04 17.83 -1.99
CA LEU A 334 12.62 18.13 -1.78
C LEU A 334 11.95 17.06 -0.95
N LEU A 335 11.02 17.49 -0.08
CA LEU A 335 10.33 16.62 0.87
C LEU A 335 9.28 15.74 0.19
N TYR A 336 9.28 14.46 0.51
CA TYR A 336 8.23 13.52 0.19
C TYR A 336 7.57 12.96 1.46
N ILE A 337 6.26 13.17 1.65
CA ILE A 337 5.46 12.58 2.72
C ILE A 337 4.55 11.52 2.12
N SER A 338 4.71 10.28 2.53
CA SER A 338 3.81 9.18 2.21
C SER A 338 2.78 9.00 3.32
N ILE A 339 1.50 8.89 2.97
CA ILE A 339 0.43 8.65 3.92
C ILE A 339 -0.28 7.35 3.55
N ILE A 340 -0.11 6.36 4.39
CA ILE A 340 -0.64 5.02 4.18
C ILE A 340 -2.07 4.93 4.70
N THR A 341 -3.00 4.52 3.84
CA THR A 341 -4.42 4.35 4.16
C THR A 341 -4.91 2.92 3.86
N ASP A 342 -6.12 2.58 4.29
CA ASP A 342 -6.68 1.23 4.16
C ASP A 342 -7.32 0.97 2.80
N PRO A 343 -6.85 -0.03 2.02
CA PRO A 343 -5.64 -0.83 2.19
C PRO A 343 -4.44 -0.27 1.41
N THR A 344 -3.21 -0.55 1.85
CA THR A 344 -2.00 -0.34 1.05
C THR A 344 -1.17 -1.62 1.06
N THR A 345 -1.15 -2.34 -0.06
CA THR A 345 -0.53 -3.66 -0.16
C THR A 345 0.22 -3.87 -1.48
N GLY A 346 1.01 -4.93 -1.54
CA GLY A 346 1.66 -5.41 -2.76
C GLY A 346 2.70 -4.46 -3.33
N GLY A 347 2.67 -4.26 -4.65
CA GLY A 347 3.63 -3.44 -5.38
C GLY A 347 3.67 -1.97 -4.95
N VAL A 348 2.57 -1.41 -4.45
CA VAL A 348 2.54 -0.02 -3.97
C VAL A 348 3.29 0.09 -2.64
N THR A 349 3.10 -0.85 -1.70
CA THR A 349 3.89 -0.91 -0.46
C THR A 349 5.37 -1.13 -0.76
N ALA A 350 5.70 -2.03 -1.69
CA ALA A 350 7.08 -2.33 -2.07
C ALA A 350 7.69 -1.32 -3.07
N SER A 351 7.14 -0.11 -3.14
CA SER A 351 7.67 1.00 -3.94
C SER A 351 7.38 2.33 -3.25
N PHE A 352 6.76 3.27 -3.92
CA PHE A 352 6.63 4.64 -3.44
C PHE A 352 5.91 4.81 -2.09
N ALA A 353 5.02 3.90 -1.65
CA ALA A 353 4.36 4.05 -0.35
C ALA A 353 5.33 3.97 0.84
N THR A 354 6.49 3.32 0.68
CA THR A 354 7.52 3.20 1.73
C THR A 354 8.83 3.89 1.38
N GLN A 355 8.81 4.80 0.39
CA GLN A 355 9.97 5.62 -0.03
C GLN A 355 9.87 7.07 0.45
N GLY A 356 8.85 7.43 1.25
CA GLY A 356 8.73 8.78 1.82
C GLY A 356 9.87 9.10 2.77
N ASP A 357 10.31 10.37 2.79
CA ASP A 357 11.18 10.88 3.85
C ASP A 357 10.47 10.81 5.20
N ILE A 358 9.14 10.95 5.17
CA ILE A 358 8.25 10.77 6.32
C ILE A 358 7.09 9.86 5.88
N ILE A 359 6.88 8.78 6.62
CA ILE A 359 5.84 7.79 6.35
C ILE A 359 4.83 7.81 7.48
N LEU A 360 3.64 8.34 7.20
CA LEU A 360 2.53 8.39 8.15
C LEU A 360 1.49 7.32 7.80
N ALA A 361 0.69 6.89 8.76
CA ALA A 361 -0.43 6.00 8.51
C ALA A 361 -1.70 6.46 9.22
N GLU A 362 -2.87 6.19 8.63
CA GLU A 362 -4.13 6.27 9.36
C GLU A 362 -4.25 5.12 10.37
N PRO A 363 -4.91 5.32 11.52
CA PRO A 363 -5.19 4.24 12.47
C PRO A 363 -5.83 3.03 11.79
N HIS A 364 -5.38 1.84 12.17
CA HIS A 364 -5.89 0.54 11.69
C HIS A 364 -5.79 0.30 10.18
N ALA A 365 -5.06 1.13 9.44
CA ALA A 365 -4.82 0.91 8.01
C ALA A 365 -4.14 -0.43 7.78
N LEU A 366 -4.59 -1.18 6.77
CA LEU A 366 -3.94 -2.42 6.35
C LEU A 366 -2.68 -2.07 5.54
N ILE A 367 -1.52 -2.50 6.06
CA ILE A 367 -0.20 -2.25 5.47
C ILE A 367 0.50 -3.59 5.31
N GLY A 368 0.88 -3.98 4.11
CA GLY A 368 1.61 -5.23 3.92
C GLY A 368 2.13 -5.42 2.51
N PHE A 369 3.17 -6.22 2.35
CA PHE A 369 3.69 -6.62 1.05
C PHE A 369 2.86 -7.74 0.45
N ALA A 370 2.74 -8.86 1.15
CA ALA A 370 1.91 -9.99 0.71
C ALA A 370 0.53 -9.94 1.37
N GLY A 371 -0.52 -10.26 0.63
CA GLY A 371 -1.88 -10.36 1.20
C GLY A 371 -1.96 -11.45 2.28
N LYS A 372 -2.70 -11.20 3.37
CA LYS A 372 -2.88 -12.14 4.50
C LYS A 372 -3.19 -13.56 4.05
N ARG A 373 -4.05 -13.72 3.04
CA ARG A 373 -4.43 -15.03 2.50
C ARG A 373 -3.24 -15.74 1.86
N VAL A 374 -2.39 -15.01 1.11
CA VAL A 374 -1.19 -15.58 0.49
C VAL A 374 -0.21 -16.06 1.53
N ILE A 375 -0.02 -15.28 2.60
CA ILE A 375 0.85 -15.66 3.72
C ILE A 375 0.30 -16.93 4.40
N GLN A 376 -0.98 -16.95 4.79
CA GLN A 376 -1.62 -18.10 5.44
C GLN A 376 -1.54 -19.38 4.59
N ASP A 377 -1.76 -19.27 3.28
CA ASP A 377 -1.62 -20.40 2.35
C ASP A 377 -0.17 -20.90 2.24
N THR A 378 0.81 -20.00 2.41
CA THR A 378 2.25 -20.31 2.33
C THR A 378 2.77 -20.95 3.62
N ILE A 379 2.52 -20.31 4.79
CA ILE A 379 3.03 -20.80 6.07
C ILE A 379 2.10 -21.83 6.75
N ARG A 380 0.85 -21.96 6.28
CA ARG A 380 -0.19 -22.85 6.82
C ARG A 380 -0.47 -22.64 8.32
N GLN A 381 -0.40 -21.38 8.76
CA GLN A 381 -0.65 -20.97 10.14
C GLN A 381 -1.62 -19.80 10.18
N GLU A 382 -2.34 -19.64 11.28
CA GLU A 382 -3.15 -18.45 11.52
C GLU A 382 -2.25 -17.27 11.88
N LEU A 383 -2.56 -16.10 11.32
CA LEU A 383 -1.82 -14.88 11.57
C LEU A 383 -2.27 -14.23 12.89
N PRO A 384 -1.37 -13.58 13.63
CA PRO A 384 -1.71 -12.88 14.86
C PRO A 384 -2.79 -11.82 14.66
N LYS A 385 -3.55 -11.53 15.74
CA LYS A 385 -4.46 -10.38 15.74
C LYS A 385 -3.64 -9.10 15.57
N GLY A 386 -4.16 -8.17 14.75
CA GLY A 386 -3.46 -6.92 14.46
C GLY A 386 -2.33 -7.03 13.43
N PHE A 387 -2.02 -8.22 12.92
CA PHE A 387 -1.00 -8.40 11.89
C PHE A 387 -1.29 -7.54 10.64
N GLN A 388 -0.26 -6.88 10.12
CA GLN A 388 -0.34 -5.95 8.99
C GLN A 388 -1.30 -4.76 9.23
N THR A 389 -1.42 -4.27 10.46
CA THR A 389 -2.08 -2.98 10.73
C THR A 389 -1.05 -1.85 10.83
N ALA A 390 -1.51 -0.60 10.84
CA ALA A 390 -0.65 0.56 11.08
C ALA A 390 0.08 0.46 12.43
N GLU A 391 -0.60 -0.05 13.46
CA GLU A 391 -0.06 -0.28 14.80
C GLU A 391 1.08 -1.31 14.76
N PHE A 392 0.87 -2.41 14.03
CA PHE A 392 1.90 -3.41 13.79
C PHE A 392 3.11 -2.80 13.06
N ALA A 393 2.87 -2.02 12.02
CA ALA A 393 3.95 -1.39 11.26
C ALA A 393 4.76 -0.39 12.12
N LEU A 394 4.08 0.37 13.00
CA LEU A 394 4.72 1.29 13.93
C LEU A 394 5.57 0.53 14.97
N GLU A 395 5.04 -0.54 15.56
CA GLU A 395 5.74 -1.39 16.52
C GLU A 395 7.03 -1.99 15.94
N HIS A 396 7.01 -2.32 14.63
CA HIS A 396 8.17 -2.88 13.91
C HIS A 396 9.06 -1.81 13.26
N GLY A 397 8.77 -0.52 13.47
CA GLY A 397 9.60 0.59 12.95
C GLY A 397 9.55 0.76 11.43
N LEU A 398 8.44 0.36 10.79
CA LEU A 398 8.24 0.42 9.34
C LEU A 398 7.58 1.73 8.88
N ILE A 399 7.03 2.51 9.81
CA ILE A 399 6.44 3.84 9.61
C ILE A 399 6.85 4.76 10.75
N ASP A 400 6.74 6.08 10.54
CA ASP A 400 7.17 7.08 11.52
C ASP A 400 6.10 7.40 12.57
N ALA A 401 4.83 7.48 12.15
CA ALA A 401 3.73 7.78 13.06
C ALA A 401 2.36 7.34 12.52
N ILE A 402 1.45 7.11 13.47
CA ILE A 402 0.01 6.96 13.19
C ILE A 402 -0.66 8.28 13.51
N VAL A 403 -1.38 8.85 12.53
CA VAL A 403 -2.02 10.15 12.65
C VAL A 403 -3.52 10.03 12.38
N PRO A 404 -4.38 10.32 13.39
CA PRO A 404 -5.82 10.40 13.19
C PRO A 404 -6.21 11.46 12.14
N ARG A 405 -7.32 11.25 11.45
CA ARG A 405 -7.76 12.13 10.36
C ARG A 405 -7.99 13.57 10.79
N GLU A 406 -8.56 13.76 11.96
CA GLU A 406 -8.80 15.08 12.57
C GLU A 406 -7.52 15.89 12.82
N GLU A 407 -6.39 15.18 13.02
CA GLU A 407 -5.09 15.82 13.25
C GLU A 407 -4.25 15.93 11.98
N LEU A 408 -4.63 15.22 10.91
CA LEU A 408 -3.78 15.04 9.74
C LEU A 408 -3.46 16.36 9.02
N ARG A 409 -4.48 17.22 8.80
CA ARG A 409 -4.26 18.53 8.17
C ARG A 409 -3.29 19.40 8.96
N ARG A 410 -3.42 19.40 10.28
CA ARG A 410 -2.53 20.14 11.19
C ARG A 410 -1.10 19.58 11.14
N THR A 411 -0.95 18.26 11.22
CA THR A 411 0.34 17.58 11.17
C THR A 411 1.07 17.87 9.86
N LEU A 412 0.36 17.78 8.72
CA LEU A 412 0.93 18.08 7.41
C LEU A 412 1.36 19.55 7.30
N ALA A 413 0.54 20.49 7.77
CA ALA A 413 0.92 21.89 7.77
C ALA A 413 2.20 22.15 8.60
N GLN A 414 2.34 21.50 9.75
CA GLN A 414 3.55 21.60 10.57
C GLN A 414 4.76 21.01 9.85
N LEU A 415 4.64 19.83 9.26
CA LEU A 415 5.73 19.19 8.51
C LEU A 415 6.16 20.04 7.31
N LEU A 416 5.19 20.55 6.52
CA LEU A 416 5.49 21.44 5.39
C LEU A 416 6.21 22.72 5.84
N ALA A 417 5.77 23.32 6.95
CA ALA A 417 6.40 24.52 7.50
C ALA A 417 7.84 24.25 7.95
N MET A 418 8.10 23.11 8.59
CA MET A 418 9.43 22.71 9.07
C MET A 418 10.42 22.40 7.93
N HIS A 419 9.92 21.91 6.80
CA HIS A 419 10.73 21.52 5.64
C HIS A 419 10.69 22.54 4.50
N ARG A 420 10.11 23.70 4.72
CA ARG A 420 10.10 24.75 3.71
C ARG A 420 11.54 25.15 3.42
N ALA A 421 12.03 24.74 2.23
CA ALA A 421 13.37 25.03 1.81
C ALA A 421 13.64 26.54 1.86
N THR A 422 14.74 26.90 2.45
CA THR A 422 15.32 28.23 2.35
C THR A 422 15.90 28.43 0.96
N THR A 423 15.04 28.40 -0.06
CA THR A 423 15.42 28.67 -1.46
C THR A 423 15.54 30.16 -1.75
N SER A 424 15.60 31.01 -0.74
CA SER A 424 16.08 32.37 -0.92
C SER A 424 17.55 32.38 -0.53
N SER A 425 18.40 32.83 -1.42
CA SER A 425 19.75 33.29 -1.12
C SER A 425 19.68 34.34 -0.01
N VAL A 426 19.73 33.90 1.23
CA VAL A 426 19.80 34.80 2.38
C VAL A 426 21.24 35.26 2.47
N GLU A 427 21.47 36.56 2.33
CA GLU A 427 22.77 37.14 2.59
C GLU A 427 23.20 36.78 4.03
N PRO A 428 24.48 36.42 4.26
CA PRO A 428 24.98 36.12 5.61
C PRO A 428 24.80 37.31 6.53
N GLY A 429 24.03 37.14 7.59
CA GLY A 429 23.83 38.15 8.62
C GLY A 429 22.39 38.62 8.90
N THR A 430 21.39 38.12 8.18
CA THR A 430 19.98 38.48 8.43
C THR A 430 19.43 37.66 9.63
N PRO A 431 18.85 38.30 10.65
CA PRO A 431 18.25 37.59 11.79
C PRO A 431 17.08 36.69 11.32
N THR A 432 17.10 35.48 11.76
CA THR A 432 16.12 34.48 11.38
C THR A 432 14.98 34.40 12.40
N ALA A 433 13.76 34.57 11.95
CA ALA A 433 12.59 34.34 12.80
C ALA A 433 12.35 32.85 13.02
N ILE A 434 12.33 32.41 14.26
CA ILE A 434 11.98 31.00 14.59
C ILE A 434 10.46 30.91 14.63
N LEU A 435 9.90 29.96 13.80
CA LEU A 435 8.50 29.58 13.94
C LEU A 435 8.29 28.92 15.29
N THR A 436 7.51 29.58 16.14
CA THR A 436 7.06 28.95 17.39
C THR A 436 5.83 28.09 17.10
N TYR A 437 5.64 27.05 17.90
CA TYR A 437 4.42 26.24 17.87
C TYR A 437 3.13 27.08 17.91
N GLY A 438 3.14 28.20 18.66
CA GLY A 438 2.03 29.14 18.72
C GLY A 438 1.72 29.82 17.38
N SER A 439 2.72 30.24 16.61
CA SER A 439 2.50 30.93 15.33
C SER A 439 1.94 30.00 14.24
N VAL A 440 2.32 28.71 14.25
CA VAL A 440 1.73 27.69 13.37
C VAL A 440 0.29 27.39 13.78
N LYS A 441 0.03 27.29 15.09
CA LYS A 441 -1.30 27.09 15.64
C LYS A 441 -2.25 28.23 15.26
N ASP A 442 -1.82 29.47 15.43
CA ASP A 442 -2.63 30.65 15.11
C ASP A 442 -2.98 30.74 13.62
N ALA A 443 -2.05 30.32 12.73
CA ALA A 443 -2.32 30.26 11.28
C ALA A 443 -3.31 29.16 10.91
N LEU A 444 -3.22 28.00 11.55
CA LEU A 444 -4.15 26.88 11.34
C LEU A 444 -5.56 27.21 11.85
N GLU A 445 -5.67 27.93 12.98
CA GLU A 445 -6.96 28.32 13.56
C GLU A 445 -7.63 29.49 12.84
N THR A 446 -6.86 30.42 12.27
CA THR A 446 -7.40 31.63 11.65
C THR A 446 -7.55 31.56 10.14
N GLY A 447 -6.96 30.58 9.46
CA GLY A 447 -6.99 30.45 8.00
C GLY A 447 -6.38 31.64 7.23
N ARG A 448 -5.59 32.49 7.90
CA ARG A 448 -5.03 33.70 7.32
C ARG A 448 -3.62 33.49 6.78
N ASN A 449 -3.39 33.92 5.55
CA ASN A 449 -2.08 33.97 4.88
C ASN A 449 -1.15 35.02 5.52
N SER A 450 -0.60 34.76 6.69
CA SER A 450 0.33 35.68 7.35
C SER A 450 1.79 35.23 7.36
N TYR A 451 2.18 34.31 6.50
CA TYR A 451 3.55 33.75 6.47
C TYR A 451 4.45 34.34 5.39
N ASN A 452 4.42 35.63 5.15
CA ASN A 452 5.29 36.20 4.13
C ASN A 452 6.76 36.36 4.56
N HIS A 453 7.16 36.07 5.79
CA HIS A 453 8.55 36.19 6.22
C HIS A 453 8.89 35.23 7.37
N VAL A 454 9.34 34.01 7.04
CA VAL A 454 10.04 33.16 8.01
C VAL A 454 11.33 32.64 7.41
N THR A 455 12.43 33.09 7.97
CA THR A 455 13.78 32.62 7.68
C THR A 455 14.30 31.75 8.81
N TYR A 456 14.96 30.65 8.49
CA TYR A 456 15.53 29.71 9.47
C TYR A 456 17.01 30.06 9.76
N GLY A 457 17.41 30.07 11.04
CA GLY A 457 18.80 30.20 11.47
C GLY A 457 19.59 28.92 11.22
N ARG A 458 20.77 29.05 10.65
CA ARG A 458 21.75 27.95 10.65
C ARG A 458 22.21 27.69 12.10
N VAL A 459 22.17 26.44 12.52
CA VAL A 459 23.01 25.95 13.60
C VAL A 459 24.46 26.07 13.12
N PRO A 460 25.36 26.76 13.83
CA PRO A 460 26.75 26.80 13.40
C PRO A 460 27.29 25.39 13.40
N VAL A 461 27.65 24.90 12.22
CA VAL A 461 28.50 23.72 12.10
C VAL A 461 29.84 24.17 12.64
N THR A 462 30.26 23.67 13.81
CA THR A 462 31.65 23.78 14.24
C THR A 462 32.49 23.17 13.11
N GLU A 463 33.32 24.00 12.50
CA GLU A 463 34.32 23.55 11.55
C GLU A 463 35.11 22.42 12.20
N ILE A 464 34.98 21.22 11.66
CA ILE A 464 35.89 20.12 11.97
C ILE A 464 37.16 20.52 11.22
N GLU A 465 38.20 20.93 11.94
CA GLU A 465 39.52 21.14 11.36
C GLU A 465 39.92 19.88 10.59
N GLU A 466 40.13 20.01 9.29
CA GLU A 466 40.70 18.92 8.48
C GLU A 466 42.07 18.57 9.09
N PRO A 467 42.36 17.28 9.33
CA PRO A 467 43.66 16.88 9.84
C PRO A 467 44.76 17.27 8.82
N GLU A 468 45.86 17.83 9.33
CA GLU A 468 47.00 18.26 8.51
C GLU A 468 47.42 17.16 7.52
N PRO A 469 47.83 17.54 6.27
CA PRO A 469 48.33 16.60 5.28
C PRO A 469 49.47 15.78 5.88
N GLY A 470 49.33 14.47 5.96
CA GLY A 470 50.32 13.54 6.54
C GLY A 470 49.91 12.82 7.79
N PHE A 471 48.79 13.18 8.42
CA PHE A 471 48.30 12.46 9.60
C PHE A 471 48.04 10.96 9.33
N PHE A 472 47.39 10.68 8.20
CA PHE A 472 47.14 9.28 7.79
C PHE A 472 48.40 8.53 7.40
N ASP A 473 49.42 9.18 6.86
CA ASP A 473 50.71 8.57 6.54
C ASP A 473 51.53 8.26 7.78
N ALA A 474 51.49 9.15 8.77
CA ALA A 474 52.12 8.92 10.08
C ALA A 474 51.42 7.77 10.85
N LEU A 475 50.12 7.68 10.79
CA LEU A 475 49.35 6.60 11.42
C LEU A 475 49.59 5.27 10.73
N ARG A 476 49.68 5.26 9.40
CA ARG A 476 50.00 4.10 8.56
C ARG A 476 51.38 3.55 8.85
N LYS A 477 52.38 4.41 8.95
CA LYS A 477 53.76 4.05 9.30
C LYS A 477 53.88 3.49 10.71
N LYS A 478 53.05 4.01 11.64
CA LYS A 478 53.01 3.54 13.04
C LYS A 478 52.31 2.19 13.18
N LEU A 479 51.38 1.86 12.26
CA LEU A 479 50.65 0.58 12.24
C LEU A 479 51.31 -0.48 11.34
N GLY A 480 52.43 -0.18 10.66
CA GLY A 480 53.17 -1.13 9.83
C GLY A 480 52.39 -1.58 8.58
N ILE A 481 51.50 -0.75 8.06
CA ILE A 481 50.70 -1.06 6.87
C ILE A 481 51.51 -0.67 5.63
N PRO A 482 51.85 -1.61 4.71
CA PRO A 482 52.64 -1.29 3.49
C PRO A 482 51.87 -0.38 2.54
N GLU A 483 52.58 0.38 1.71
CA GLU A 483 51.98 1.19 0.65
C GLU A 483 51.27 0.31 -0.38
N LEU A 484 50.13 0.82 -0.86
CA LEU A 484 49.25 0.07 -1.79
C LEU A 484 49.98 -0.32 -3.08
N GLN A 485 50.98 0.50 -3.53
CA GLN A 485 51.78 0.19 -4.68
C GLN A 485 52.79 -0.95 -4.49
N GLU A 486 53.31 -1.16 -3.26
CA GLU A 486 54.19 -2.28 -2.97
C GLU A 486 53.42 -3.60 -2.82
N ALA A 487 52.16 -3.54 -2.37
CA ALA A 487 51.32 -4.74 -2.25
C ALA A 487 50.78 -5.24 -3.61
N LEU A 488 50.73 -4.38 -4.61
CA LEU A 488 50.31 -4.71 -5.98
C LEU A 488 51.44 -5.07 -6.92
N GLY A 489 52.72 -4.79 -6.53
CA GLY A 489 53.91 -4.98 -7.37
C GLY A 489 54.59 -6.33 -7.34
N ALA A 490 54.13 -7.26 -6.51
CA ALA A 490 54.82 -8.55 -6.28
C ALA A 490 53.96 -9.81 -6.55
N ARG A 491 53.14 -9.76 -7.59
CA ARG A 491 52.62 -11.01 -8.16
C ARG A 491 52.84 -10.98 -9.66
N ASP A 492 53.77 -11.86 -10.09
CA ASP A 492 54.00 -12.14 -11.52
C ASP A 492 52.64 -12.31 -12.21
N ALA A 493 52.45 -11.49 -13.26
CA ALA A 493 51.38 -11.69 -14.23
C ALA A 493 51.62 -13.08 -14.82
N VAL A 494 50.82 -14.05 -14.39
CA VAL A 494 50.70 -15.32 -15.09
C VAL A 494 50.06 -14.94 -16.43
N ALA A 495 50.88 -14.82 -17.43
CA ALA A 495 50.43 -14.69 -18.81
C ALA A 495 49.68 -15.98 -19.15
N PHE A 496 48.37 -15.89 -19.13
CA PHE A 496 47.53 -16.87 -19.80
C PHE A 496 47.77 -16.69 -21.28
N SER A 497 48.46 -17.69 -21.88
CA SER A 497 48.65 -17.78 -23.31
C SER A 497 47.28 -17.70 -24.00
N ASP A 498 47.11 -16.68 -24.82
CA ASP A 498 45.98 -16.52 -25.74
C ASP A 498 45.96 -17.67 -26.76
N GLY A 499 45.45 -18.82 -26.33
CA GLY A 499 45.22 -20.00 -27.13
C GLY A 499 43.73 -20.32 -27.33
N VAL A 500 42.88 -19.26 -27.29
CA VAL A 500 41.47 -19.40 -27.72
C VAL A 500 41.39 -18.94 -29.16
N PRO A 501 40.89 -19.76 -30.10
CA PRO A 501 40.71 -19.34 -31.48
C PRO A 501 39.91 -18.03 -31.56
N LEU A 502 40.37 -17.10 -32.39
CA LEU A 502 39.63 -15.90 -32.72
C LEU A 502 38.21 -16.28 -33.14
N TYR A 503 37.27 -15.93 -32.28
CA TYR A 503 35.84 -16.14 -32.53
C TYR A 503 35.47 -15.34 -33.79
N LYS A 504 34.93 -16.02 -34.78
CA LYS A 504 34.13 -15.37 -35.84
C LYS A 504 33.05 -14.57 -35.13
N GLU A 505 32.93 -13.29 -35.48
CA GLU A 505 31.75 -12.54 -35.04
C GLU A 505 30.52 -13.38 -35.27
N PRO A 506 29.69 -13.62 -34.25
CA PRO A 506 28.40 -14.24 -34.49
C PRO A 506 27.69 -13.32 -35.49
N SER A 507 27.19 -13.89 -36.55
CA SER A 507 26.20 -13.25 -37.41
C SER A 507 25.14 -12.61 -36.54
N PRO A 508 24.55 -11.46 -36.93
CA PRO A 508 23.46 -10.85 -36.19
C PRO A 508 22.47 -11.98 -35.88
N VAL A 509 22.09 -12.07 -34.60
CA VAL A 509 21.21 -13.10 -34.02
C VAL A 509 20.23 -13.55 -35.10
N ALA A 510 20.46 -14.75 -35.65
CA ALA A 510 19.45 -15.34 -36.50
C ALA A 510 18.20 -15.47 -35.65
N ASP A 511 17.10 -14.90 -36.10
CA ASP A 511 15.77 -15.10 -35.55
C ASP A 511 15.56 -16.60 -35.28
N ALA A 512 15.95 -17.06 -34.12
CA ALA A 512 15.41 -18.27 -33.53
C ALA A 512 14.04 -17.90 -33.00
N THR A 513 13.15 -17.57 -33.91
CA THR A 513 11.72 -17.48 -33.68
C THR A 513 11.27 -18.82 -33.16
N LEU A 514 11.18 -18.95 -31.84
CA LEU A 514 10.10 -19.76 -31.29
C LEU A 514 8.84 -19.09 -31.85
N SER A 515 8.26 -19.69 -32.87
CA SER A 515 7.08 -19.16 -33.53
C SER A 515 6.05 -18.85 -32.45
N SER A 516 5.57 -17.61 -32.42
CA SER A 516 4.51 -17.14 -31.53
C SER A 516 3.18 -17.90 -31.67
N GLU A 517 3.14 -18.95 -32.49
CA GLU A 517 1.97 -19.71 -32.91
C GLU A 517 1.74 -21.02 -32.16
N GLU A 518 2.66 -21.47 -31.27
CA GLU A 518 2.36 -22.63 -30.43
C GLU A 518 1.60 -22.17 -29.16
N PRO A 519 0.34 -22.62 -28.95
CA PRO A 519 -0.51 -22.23 -27.82
C PRO A 519 0.10 -22.53 -26.44
N ASN A 520 1.26 -23.16 -26.36
CA ASN A 520 1.91 -23.66 -25.14
C ASN A 520 3.36 -23.18 -24.95
N ALA A 521 3.88 -22.30 -25.81
CA ALA A 521 5.29 -21.83 -25.72
C ALA A 521 5.61 -21.18 -24.37
N ALA A 522 4.73 -20.32 -23.85
CA ALA A 522 4.94 -19.65 -22.57
C ALA A 522 4.96 -20.68 -21.40
N TRP A 523 4.08 -21.65 -21.40
CA TRP A 523 4.08 -22.69 -20.36
C TRP A 523 5.32 -23.59 -20.43
N LYS A 524 5.80 -23.88 -21.62
CA LYS A 524 7.05 -24.61 -21.83
C LYS A 524 8.25 -23.85 -21.24
N SER A 525 8.32 -22.54 -21.46
CA SER A 525 9.35 -21.69 -20.84
C SER A 525 9.27 -21.74 -19.30
N VAL A 526 8.08 -21.68 -18.73
CA VAL A 526 7.87 -21.84 -17.26
C VAL A 526 8.43 -23.18 -16.77
N GLN A 527 8.16 -24.27 -17.48
CA GLN A 527 8.65 -25.59 -17.10
C GLN A 527 10.17 -25.69 -17.20
N LEU A 528 10.78 -25.12 -18.24
CA LEU A 528 12.23 -25.07 -18.42
C LEU A 528 12.92 -24.16 -17.38
N ALA A 529 12.37 -22.99 -17.08
CA ALA A 529 12.86 -22.10 -16.03
C ALA A 529 12.87 -22.78 -14.64
N ARG A 530 11.87 -23.65 -14.40
CA ARG A 530 11.71 -24.42 -13.15
C ARG A 530 12.43 -25.76 -13.14
N ASN A 531 13.13 -26.12 -14.20
CA ASN A 531 13.85 -27.38 -14.24
C ASN A 531 14.87 -27.45 -13.12
N THR A 532 14.83 -28.53 -12.34
CA THR A 532 15.66 -28.70 -11.15
C THR A 532 17.15 -28.86 -11.44
N HIS A 533 17.53 -29.15 -12.67
CA HIS A 533 18.92 -29.26 -13.13
C HIS A 533 19.41 -28.00 -13.85
N ARG A 534 18.56 -26.95 -13.93
CA ARG A 534 18.98 -25.67 -14.49
C ARG A 534 20.11 -25.08 -13.67
N PRO A 535 21.21 -24.61 -14.29
CA PRO A 535 22.32 -23.99 -13.55
C PRO A 535 21.81 -22.82 -12.69
N THR A 536 22.24 -22.79 -11.43
CA THR A 536 21.92 -21.70 -10.50
C THR A 536 22.93 -20.57 -10.60
N ALA A 537 22.67 -19.45 -9.94
CA ALA A 537 23.54 -18.29 -9.98
C ALA A 537 24.99 -18.62 -9.51
N ILE A 538 25.15 -19.48 -8.50
CA ILE A 538 26.47 -19.94 -8.05
C ILE A 538 27.23 -20.68 -9.14
N TYR A 539 26.57 -21.49 -9.95
CA TYR A 539 27.21 -22.12 -11.09
C TYR A 539 27.81 -21.09 -12.04
N TYR A 540 27.05 -20.08 -12.42
CA TYR A 540 27.50 -19.00 -13.30
C TYR A 540 28.63 -18.20 -12.66
N ILE A 541 28.53 -17.83 -11.38
CA ILE A 541 29.59 -17.10 -10.67
C ILE A 541 30.91 -17.90 -10.73
N ARG A 542 30.89 -19.21 -10.40
CA ARG A 542 32.08 -20.08 -10.40
C ARG A 542 32.73 -20.20 -11.77
N ASN A 543 31.96 -20.12 -12.86
CA ASN A 543 32.47 -20.30 -14.23
C ASN A 543 32.82 -18.98 -14.94
N MET A 544 32.41 -17.83 -14.39
CA MET A 544 32.60 -16.52 -15.06
C MET A 544 33.44 -15.53 -14.26
N ILE A 545 33.43 -15.64 -12.94
CA ILE A 545 34.03 -14.65 -12.05
C ILE A 545 35.26 -15.24 -11.35
N ASP A 546 36.42 -14.75 -11.72
CA ASP A 546 37.69 -15.20 -11.13
C ASP A 546 37.88 -14.60 -9.74
N GLY A 547 38.39 -15.38 -8.79
CA GLY A 547 38.73 -14.92 -7.45
C GLY A 547 37.56 -14.33 -6.66
N PHE A 548 36.36 -14.86 -6.85
CA PHE A 548 35.15 -14.36 -6.18
C PHE A 548 35.28 -14.51 -4.65
N ILE A 549 35.03 -13.40 -3.95
CA ILE A 549 34.98 -13.33 -2.49
C ILE A 549 33.56 -12.97 -2.10
N GLU A 550 32.84 -13.91 -1.48
CA GLU A 550 31.50 -13.69 -0.98
C GLU A 550 31.51 -12.81 0.28
N LEU A 551 30.54 -11.89 0.36
CA LEU A 551 30.37 -10.95 1.47
C LEU A 551 28.98 -11.13 2.08
N HIS A 552 28.95 -11.55 3.34
CA HIS A 552 27.74 -11.93 4.05
C HIS A 552 27.10 -10.79 4.83
N GLY A 553 25.79 -10.94 5.10
CA GLY A 553 24.99 -10.19 6.06
C GLY A 553 24.59 -8.77 5.65
N ASP A 554 23.48 -8.33 6.18
CA ASP A 554 22.96 -6.97 6.03
C ASP A 554 23.59 -5.96 7.01
N ARG A 555 24.32 -6.44 8.03
CA ARG A 555 24.90 -5.68 9.16
C ARG A 555 23.84 -5.02 10.07
N ALA A 556 22.61 -5.50 10.03
CA ALA A 556 21.53 -5.03 10.87
C ALA A 556 20.85 -6.18 11.61
N PHE A 557 20.36 -7.18 10.89
CA PHE A 557 19.64 -8.33 11.46
C PHE A 557 20.36 -9.66 11.24
N GLY A 558 20.76 -9.98 9.99
CA GLY A 558 21.32 -11.29 9.70
C GLY A 558 21.85 -11.45 8.28
N ASP A 559 22.12 -12.69 7.90
CA ASP A 559 22.43 -13.06 6.52
C ASP A 559 21.28 -13.85 5.90
N ASP A 560 21.07 -13.67 4.61
CA ASP A 560 20.10 -14.43 3.83
C ASP A 560 20.81 -15.24 2.74
N GLY A 561 20.68 -16.55 2.83
CA GLY A 561 21.29 -17.48 1.87
C GLY A 561 20.66 -17.44 0.48
N ALA A 562 19.48 -16.86 0.31
CA ALA A 562 18.85 -16.67 -0.99
C ALA A 562 19.52 -15.56 -1.82
N ILE A 563 20.31 -14.69 -1.19
CA ILE A 563 21.18 -13.71 -1.87
C ILE A 563 22.64 -14.10 -1.70
N VAL A 564 23.35 -14.32 -2.79
CA VAL A 564 24.80 -14.44 -2.87
C VAL A 564 25.36 -13.15 -3.42
N GLY A 565 26.27 -12.52 -2.68
CA GLY A 565 26.84 -11.26 -3.12
C GLY A 565 28.32 -11.15 -2.77
N GLY A 566 29.11 -10.54 -3.66
CA GLY A 566 30.55 -10.45 -3.45
C GLY A 566 31.28 -9.67 -4.53
N ILE A 567 32.60 -9.79 -4.53
CA ILE A 567 33.52 -9.08 -5.40
C ILE A 567 34.42 -10.09 -6.10
N GLY A 568 34.69 -9.90 -7.37
CA GLY A 568 35.60 -10.72 -8.16
C GLY A 568 36.00 -10.07 -9.47
N TRP A 569 36.63 -10.80 -10.35
CA TRP A 569 37.07 -10.30 -11.65
C TRP A 569 36.28 -10.95 -12.80
N LEU A 570 35.72 -10.14 -13.68
CA LEU A 570 35.17 -10.57 -14.96
C LEU A 570 36.12 -10.17 -16.08
N GLY A 571 36.96 -11.12 -16.55
CA GLY A 571 37.89 -10.85 -17.63
C GLY A 571 38.87 -9.70 -17.35
N GLY A 572 39.37 -9.62 -16.12
CA GLY A 572 40.33 -8.61 -15.66
C GLY A 572 39.73 -7.33 -15.08
N GLN A 573 38.42 -7.09 -15.21
CA GLN A 573 37.71 -6.00 -14.57
C GLN A 573 37.14 -6.41 -13.22
N VAL A 574 37.37 -5.64 -12.15
CA VAL A 574 36.78 -5.87 -10.84
C VAL A 574 35.31 -5.51 -10.87
N VAL A 575 34.45 -6.42 -10.46
CA VAL A 575 33.01 -6.24 -10.45
C VAL A 575 32.41 -6.62 -9.10
N THR A 576 31.28 -6.06 -8.76
CA THR A 576 30.41 -6.53 -7.67
C THR A 576 29.33 -7.41 -8.29
N VAL A 577 29.14 -8.62 -7.78
CA VAL A 577 28.09 -9.53 -8.22
C VAL A 577 27.08 -9.70 -7.09
N ILE A 578 25.79 -9.60 -7.42
CA ILE A 578 24.66 -9.81 -6.51
C ILE A 578 23.71 -10.76 -7.21
N ALA A 579 23.39 -11.87 -6.57
CA ALA A 579 22.66 -12.95 -7.23
C ALA A 579 21.56 -13.53 -6.34
N GLU A 580 20.40 -13.78 -6.89
CA GLU A 580 19.40 -14.65 -6.26
C GLU A 580 19.75 -16.10 -6.52
N GLU A 581 19.78 -16.90 -5.47
CA GLU A 581 20.30 -18.26 -5.48
C GLU A 581 19.30 -19.27 -4.94
N LYS A 582 18.87 -20.19 -5.80
CA LYS A 582 17.89 -21.24 -5.46
C LYS A 582 18.49 -22.46 -4.75
N GLY A 583 19.78 -22.74 -4.96
CA GLY A 583 20.47 -23.94 -4.51
C GLY A 583 20.42 -25.11 -5.52
N GLU A 584 21.51 -25.87 -5.61
CA GLU A 584 21.70 -26.95 -6.59
C GLU A 584 20.99 -28.24 -6.18
N ASN A 585 20.75 -28.47 -4.90
CA ASN A 585 20.08 -29.65 -4.35
C ASN A 585 19.01 -29.30 -3.33
N LEU A 586 18.17 -30.26 -2.93
CA LEU A 586 17.04 -30.01 -2.04
C LEU A 586 17.46 -29.39 -0.68
N LYS A 587 18.59 -29.82 -0.11
CA LYS A 587 19.09 -29.31 1.18
C LYS A 587 19.46 -27.82 1.06
N GLU A 588 20.16 -27.46 -0.01
CA GLU A 588 20.52 -26.07 -0.30
C GLU A 588 19.29 -25.22 -0.62
N ARG A 589 18.34 -25.77 -1.40
CA ARG A 589 17.09 -25.06 -1.70
C ARG A 589 16.32 -24.69 -0.45
N ILE A 590 16.21 -25.61 0.50
CA ILE A 590 15.57 -25.33 1.80
C ILE A 590 16.35 -24.23 2.55
N ALA A 591 17.68 -24.34 2.62
CA ALA A 591 18.53 -23.36 3.31
C ALA A 591 18.53 -21.96 2.67
N ARG A 592 18.16 -21.87 1.37
CA ARG A 592 18.09 -20.64 0.58
C ARG A 592 16.65 -20.21 0.30
N ASN A 593 15.68 -20.66 1.09
CA ASN A 593 14.24 -20.36 0.89
C ASN A 593 13.77 -20.55 -0.56
N PHE A 594 14.30 -21.56 -1.27
CA PHE A 594 14.02 -21.80 -2.70
C PHE A 594 14.30 -20.59 -3.62
N GLY A 595 15.26 -19.75 -3.25
CA GLY A 595 15.61 -18.53 -3.96
C GLY A 595 14.66 -17.37 -3.72
N CYS A 596 13.87 -17.44 -2.65
CA CYS A 596 12.97 -16.35 -2.25
C CYS A 596 13.64 -15.49 -1.16
N PRO A 597 14.18 -14.30 -1.47
CA PRO A 597 14.91 -13.51 -0.50
C PRO A 597 14.03 -12.94 0.61
N GLN A 598 14.57 -12.88 1.81
CA GLN A 598 14.04 -12.20 2.96
C GLN A 598 14.48 -10.71 2.99
N PRO A 599 13.95 -9.87 3.89
CA PRO A 599 14.34 -8.45 3.96
C PRO A 599 15.86 -8.22 4.09
N GLU A 600 16.55 -9.04 4.88
CA GLU A 600 18.00 -8.98 5.07
C GLU A 600 18.77 -9.31 3.80
N GLY A 601 18.23 -10.11 2.88
CA GLY A 601 18.81 -10.34 1.56
C GLY A 601 18.83 -9.08 0.71
N TYR A 602 17.71 -8.35 0.66
CA TYR A 602 17.62 -7.07 -0.07
C TYR A 602 18.47 -5.98 0.59
N ARG A 603 18.51 -5.90 1.93
CA ARG A 603 19.41 -4.98 2.64
C ARG A 603 20.89 -5.31 2.42
N LYS A 604 21.25 -6.59 2.35
CA LYS A 604 22.60 -7.05 1.95
C LYS A 604 22.92 -6.57 0.53
N SER A 605 21.98 -6.72 -0.41
CA SER A 605 22.12 -6.24 -1.80
C SER A 605 22.37 -4.74 -1.84
N LEU A 606 21.56 -3.95 -1.13
CA LEU A 606 21.72 -2.50 -1.02
C LEU A 606 23.07 -2.08 -0.47
N ARG A 607 23.53 -2.76 0.59
CA ARG A 607 24.84 -2.51 1.17
C ARG A 607 25.97 -2.75 0.18
N LEU A 608 25.89 -3.81 -0.63
CA LEU A 608 26.88 -4.13 -1.66
C LEU A 608 26.83 -3.15 -2.85
N MET A 609 25.63 -2.70 -3.24
CA MET A 609 25.44 -1.67 -4.26
C MET A 609 26.08 -0.34 -3.85
N ARG A 610 25.82 0.14 -2.63
CA ARG A 610 26.45 1.36 -2.09
C ARG A 610 27.98 1.22 -1.98
N GLN A 611 28.48 0.03 -1.63
CA GLN A 611 29.92 -0.24 -1.61
C GLN A 611 30.49 -0.23 -3.03
N ALA A 612 29.80 -0.80 -4.01
CA ALA A 612 30.24 -0.80 -5.40
C ALA A 612 30.32 0.64 -5.95
N GLU A 613 29.29 1.44 -5.70
CA GLU A 613 29.24 2.86 -6.07
C GLU A 613 30.42 3.66 -5.45
N LYS A 614 30.65 3.50 -4.15
CA LYS A 614 31.77 4.17 -3.44
C LYS A 614 33.13 3.92 -4.09
N PHE A 615 33.34 2.74 -4.64
CA PHE A 615 34.61 2.33 -5.25
C PHE A 615 34.60 2.32 -6.78
N GLY A 616 33.54 2.85 -7.40
CA GLY A 616 33.39 2.92 -8.86
C GLY A 616 33.33 1.56 -9.57
N ARG A 617 32.89 0.50 -8.86
CA ARG A 617 32.82 -0.86 -9.44
C ARG A 617 31.49 -1.08 -10.15
N PRO A 618 31.52 -1.64 -11.36
CA PRO A 618 30.31 -2.11 -12.01
C PRO A 618 29.60 -3.20 -11.19
N ILE A 619 28.27 -3.24 -11.32
CA ILE A 619 27.41 -4.18 -10.63
C ILE A 619 26.79 -5.15 -11.63
N ILE A 620 26.84 -6.43 -11.34
CA ILE A 620 26.16 -7.50 -12.08
C ILE A 620 25.12 -8.10 -11.15
N CYS A 621 23.85 -8.07 -11.57
CA CYS A 621 22.75 -8.72 -10.88
C CYS A 621 22.32 -9.96 -11.65
N LEU A 622 22.33 -11.12 -11.00
CA LEU A 622 21.82 -12.39 -11.54
C LEU A 622 20.51 -12.72 -10.85
N VAL A 623 19.44 -12.75 -11.61
CA VAL A 623 18.06 -12.86 -11.07
C VAL A 623 17.51 -14.24 -11.31
N ASP A 624 17.15 -14.96 -10.24
CA ASP A 624 16.45 -16.24 -10.31
C ASP A 624 15.64 -16.51 -9.05
N THR A 625 14.46 -15.91 -8.98
CA THR A 625 13.54 -16.03 -7.86
C THR A 625 12.10 -16.23 -8.32
N GLN A 626 11.31 -16.98 -7.54
CA GLN A 626 9.85 -17.03 -7.70
C GLN A 626 9.15 -15.77 -7.15
N GLY A 627 9.87 -14.95 -6.41
CA GLY A 627 9.45 -13.73 -5.73
C GLY A 627 10.10 -13.60 -4.36
N ALA A 628 9.89 -12.45 -3.72
CA ALA A 628 10.33 -12.24 -2.35
C ALA A 628 9.63 -13.20 -1.38
N PHE A 629 10.29 -13.57 -0.28
CA PHE A 629 9.73 -14.48 0.71
C PHE A 629 8.46 -13.89 1.34
N CYS A 630 7.36 -14.67 1.27
CA CYS A 630 6.04 -14.28 1.79
C CYS A 630 5.78 -14.99 3.11
N GLY A 631 6.33 -14.48 4.22
CA GLY A 631 6.14 -15.00 5.56
C GLY A 631 5.86 -13.90 6.57
N ALA A 632 5.23 -14.25 7.72
CA ALA A 632 4.94 -13.28 8.78
C ALA A 632 6.22 -12.58 9.26
N GLU A 633 7.27 -13.35 9.48
CA GLU A 633 8.58 -12.83 9.92
C GLU A 633 9.23 -11.88 8.91
N ALA A 634 9.00 -12.06 7.61
CA ALA A 634 9.49 -11.14 6.60
C ALA A 634 8.71 -9.82 6.60
N GLU A 635 7.40 -9.87 6.79
CA GLU A 635 6.58 -8.66 6.99
C GLU A 635 7.02 -7.89 8.24
N GLU A 636 7.26 -8.58 9.37
CA GLU A 636 7.77 -8.00 10.63
C GLU A 636 9.08 -7.24 10.43
N ARG A 637 9.93 -7.73 9.53
CA ARG A 637 11.24 -7.14 9.23
C ARG A 637 11.25 -6.21 8.01
N GLY A 638 10.07 -5.84 7.49
CA GLY A 638 9.89 -4.84 6.44
C GLY A 638 10.26 -5.33 5.04
N GLN A 639 9.65 -6.43 4.60
CA GLN A 639 9.88 -6.97 3.24
C GLN A 639 9.62 -5.94 2.15
N GLY A 640 8.49 -5.22 2.23
CA GLY A 640 8.15 -4.17 1.27
C GLY A 640 9.14 -3.01 1.29
N ASN A 641 9.53 -2.55 2.48
CA ASN A 641 10.49 -1.46 2.68
C ASN A 641 11.86 -1.81 2.07
N ALA A 642 12.38 -3.02 2.32
CA ALA A 642 13.68 -3.43 1.80
C ALA A 642 13.71 -3.52 0.27
N ILE A 643 12.63 -3.96 -0.37
CA ILE A 643 12.46 -3.95 -1.83
C ILE A 643 12.40 -2.51 -2.33
N ALA A 644 11.58 -1.66 -1.72
CA ALA A 644 11.41 -0.26 -2.11
C ALA A 644 12.72 0.54 -2.05
N GLU A 645 13.52 0.34 -0.99
CA GLU A 645 14.84 0.94 -0.85
C GLU A 645 15.80 0.49 -1.96
N ASN A 646 15.78 -0.79 -2.35
CA ASN A 646 16.58 -1.29 -3.46
C ASN A 646 16.17 -0.62 -4.79
N LEU A 647 14.87 -0.51 -5.07
CA LEU A 647 14.38 0.14 -6.29
C LEU A 647 14.86 1.59 -6.40
N GLN A 648 14.70 2.35 -5.33
CA GLN A 648 15.12 3.75 -5.27
C GLN A 648 16.64 3.88 -5.40
N ALA A 649 17.41 3.10 -4.66
CA ALA A 649 18.86 3.14 -4.74
C ALA A 649 19.37 2.77 -6.13
N MET A 650 18.86 1.66 -6.72
CA MET A 650 19.25 1.26 -8.08
C MET A 650 18.94 2.34 -9.11
N ALA A 651 17.81 3.04 -8.99
CA ALA A 651 17.46 4.15 -9.87
C ALA A 651 18.52 5.26 -9.86
N GLY A 652 19.21 5.44 -8.73
CA GLY A 652 20.18 6.49 -8.50
C GLY A 652 21.67 6.11 -8.61
N LEU A 653 22.03 4.81 -8.72
CA LEU A 653 23.43 4.37 -8.74
C LEU A 653 24.26 5.02 -9.86
N ARG A 654 25.43 5.53 -9.52
CA ARG A 654 26.36 6.26 -10.40
C ARG A 654 27.44 5.37 -11.04
N VAL A 655 27.20 4.05 -11.05
CA VAL A 655 28.07 3.04 -11.68
C VAL A 655 27.26 2.19 -12.66
N PRO A 656 27.90 1.53 -13.63
CA PRO A 656 27.22 0.61 -14.53
C PRO A 656 26.53 -0.53 -13.78
N VAL A 657 25.27 -0.81 -14.13
CA VAL A 657 24.51 -1.93 -13.58
C VAL A 657 23.94 -2.76 -14.73
N VAL A 658 24.21 -4.07 -14.71
CA VAL A 658 23.69 -5.03 -15.69
C VAL A 658 22.98 -6.15 -14.94
N SER A 659 21.71 -6.39 -15.29
CA SER A 659 20.90 -7.46 -14.69
C SER A 659 20.54 -8.52 -15.72
N VAL A 660 20.61 -9.79 -15.33
CA VAL A 660 20.26 -10.91 -16.19
C VAL A 660 19.36 -11.89 -15.45
N LEU A 661 18.18 -12.16 -16.02
CA LEU A 661 17.28 -13.18 -15.51
C LEU A 661 17.71 -14.54 -16.03
N LEU A 662 18.05 -15.44 -15.11
CA LEU A 662 18.58 -16.79 -15.42
C LEU A 662 17.48 -17.86 -15.54
N GLY A 663 16.41 -17.72 -14.76
CA GLY A 663 15.31 -18.68 -14.68
C GLY A 663 13.99 -17.96 -14.43
N GLU A 664 13.53 -17.94 -13.20
CA GLU A 664 12.30 -17.22 -12.84
C GLU A 664 12.61 -15.79 -12.36
N GLY A 665 11.93 -14.80 -12.93
CA GLY A 665 11.87 -13.43 -12.45
C GLY A 665 10.52 -13.14 -11.86
N GLY A 666 10.38 -13.35 -10.54
CA GLY A 666 9.10 -13.21 -9.84
C GLY A 666 8.89 -11.83 -9.21
N SER A 667 7.91 -11.07 -9.72
CA SER A 667 7.34 -9.88 -9.08
C SER A 667 8.37 -8.82 -8.62
N GLY A 668 8.04 -8.08 -7.57
CA GLY A 668 8.93 -7.08 -6.96
C GLY A 668 10.24 -7.64 -6.43
N GLY A 669 10.27 -8.95 -6.09
CA GLY A 669 11.49 -9.61 -5.65
C GLY A 669 12.58 -9.58 -6.71
N ALA A 670 12.25 -10.00 -7.93
CA ALA A 670 13.14 -9.92 -9.07
C ALA A 670 13.45 -8.47 -9.50
N LEU A 671 12.44 -7.61 -9.49
CA LEU A 671 12.60 -6.21 -9.88
C LEU A 671 13.57 -5.45 -8.95
N ALA A 672 13.64 -5.81 -7.67
CA ALA A 672 14.56 -5.23 -6.69
C ALA A 672 16.05 -5.36 -7.08
N LEU A 673 16.37 -6.23 -8.06
CA LEU A 673 17.71 -6.39 -8.66
C LEU A 673 17.71 -6.15 -10.16
N ALA A 674 16.62 -5.64 -10.75
CA ALA A 674 16.49 -5.47 -12.19
C ALA A 674 16.31 -4.02 -12.67
N VAL A 675 16.41 -3.02 -11.78
CA VAL A 675 16.42 -1.59 -12.14
C VAL A 675 17.83 -1.18 -12.58
N SER A 676 18.20 -1.50 -13.82
CA SER A 676 19.59 -1.42 -14.31
C SER A 676 19.72 -0.77 -15.69
N ASN A 677 20.96 -0.45 -16.07
CA ASN A 677 21.27 0.15 -17.39
C ASN A 677 21.01 -0.82 -18.55
N ARG A 678 21.25 -2.11 -18.31
CA ARG A 678 20.98 -3.20 -19.25
C ARG A 678 20.27 -4.33 -18.51
N VAL A 679 19.20 -4.82 -19.10
CA VAL A 679 18.45 -6.00 -18.60
C VAL A 679 18.38 -7.03 -19.72
N ALA A 680 18.76 -8.25 -19.43
CA ALA A 680 18.62 -9.36 -20.38
C ALA A 680 17.93 -10.57 -19.70
N MET A 681 17.45 -11.47 -20.50
CA MET A 681 16.90 -12.77 -20.06
C MET A 681 17.57 -13.89 -20.82
N GLN A 682 17.86 -15.01 -20.17
CA GLN A 682 18.14 -16.25 -20.88
C GLN A 682 16.89 -16.69 -21.64
N GLU A 683 17.09 -17.39 -22.75
CA GLU A 683 16.05 -17.74 -23.74
C GLU A 683 14.84 -18.45 -23.09
N HIS A 684 15.10 -19.32 -22.13
CA HIS A 684 14.03 -20.05 -21.42
C HIS A 684 13.72 -19.48 -20.04
N ALA A 685 14.19 -18.28 -19.71
CA ALA A 685 13.77 -17.59 -18.51
C ALA A 685 12.37 -16.99 -18.67
N VAL A 686 11.72 -16.73 -17.55
CA VAL A 686 10.40 -16.08 -17.50
C VAL A 686 10.43 -14.88 -16.56
N TYR A 687 9.68 -13.84 -16.89
CA TYR A 687 9.52 -12.66 -16.04
C TYR A 687 8.03 -12.34 -15.88
N SER A 688 7.57 -12.18 -14.64
CA SER A 688 6.14 -11.98 -14.39
C SER A 688 5.86 -11.25 -13.09
N VAL A 689 4.69 -10.60 -13.05
CA VAL A 689 4.18 -9.95 -11.82
C VAL A 689 3.75 -10.95 -10.75
N LEU A 690 3.39 -12.18 -11.17
CA LEU A 690 2.88 -13.23 -10.30
C LEU A 690 3.07 -14.59 -11.01
N SER A 691 3.08 -15.69 -10.27
CA SER A 691 3.10 -17.02 -10.90
C SER A 691 1.82 -17.27 -11.71
N PRO A 692 1.88 -18.04 -12.81
CA PRO A 692 0.69 -18.38 -13.60
C PRO A 692 -0.42 -19.05 -12.78
N GLU A 693 -0.06 -19.88 -11.81
CA GLU A 693 -0.99 -20.52 -10.89
C GLU A 693 -1.68 -19.51 -9.98
N GLY A 694 -0.92 -18.52 -9.47
CA GLY A 694 -1.45 -17.42 -8.66
C GLY A 694 -2.39 -16.53 -9.48
N PHE A 695 -1.99 -16.19 -10.69
CA PHE A 695 -2.79 -15.41 -11.64
C PHE A 695 -4.14 -16.08 -11.93
N ALA A 696 -4.13 -17.36 -12.32
CA ALA A 696 -5.33 -18.13 -12.60
C ALA A 696 -6.24 -18.26 -11.36
N SER A 697 -5.65 -18.47 -10.19
CA SER A 697 -6.40 -18.55 -8.92
C SER A 697 -7.09 -17.23 -8.58
N ILE A 698 -6.44 -16.08 -8.77
CA ILE A 698 -6.98 -14.78 -8.40
C ILE A 698 -8.04 -14.32 -9.42
N LEU A 699 -7.73 -14.34 -10.72
CA LEU A 699 -8.62 -13.79 -11.75
C LEU A 699 -9.73 -14.73 -12.19
N TRP A 700 -9.42 -16.02 -12.29
CA TRP A 700 -10.35 -17.03 -12.81
C TRP A 700 -10.90 -18.00 -11.75
N LYS A 701 -10.39 -17.89 -10.49
CA LYS A 701 -10.75 -18.80 -9.39
C LYS A 701 -10.46 -20.27 -9.66
N ASP A 702 -9.57 -20.55 -10.60
CA ASP A 702 -9.20 -21.90 -11.04
C ASP A 702 -7.69 -22.00 -11.30
N ARG A 703 -6.96 -22.56 -10.33
CA ARG A 703 -5.50 -22.76 -10.39
C ARG A 703 -5.07 -23.72 -11.51
N SER A 704 -5.94 -24.62 -11.96
CA SER A 704 -5.62 -25.60 -13.00
C SER A 704 -5.39 -24.96 -14.38
N ARG A 705 -5.86 -23.73 -14.58
CA ARG A 705 -5.69 -22.95 -15.82
C ARG A 705 -4.35 -22.21 -15.91
N ALA A 706 -3.33 -22.65 -15.17
CA ALA A 706 -2.01 -22.00 -15.15
C ALA A 706 -1.34 -21.90 -16.53
N ALA A 707 -1.49 -22.92 -17.38
CA ALA A 707 -0.93 -22.90 -18.74
C ALA A 707 -1.57 -21.81 -19.62
N GLU A 708 -2.89 -21.62 -19.51
CA GLU A 708 -3.63 -20.56 -20.18
C GLU A 708 -3.24 -19.18 -19.63
N ALA A 709 -3.05 -19.09 -18.30
CA ALA A 709 -2.57 -17.87 -17.65
C ALA A 709 -1.19 -17.46 -18.17
N ALA A 710 -0.25 -18.39 -18.29
CA ALA A 710 1.09 -18.14 -18.81
C ALA A 710 1.05 -17.54 -20.23
N ALA A 711 0.15 -18.02 -21.09
CA ALA A 711 -0.03 -17.50 -22.44
C ALA A 711 -0.52 -16.03 -22.45
N VAL A 712 -1.49 -15.71 -21.58
CA VAL A 712 -2.05 -14.35 -21.48
C VAL A 712 -1.07 -13.35 -20.83
N MET A 713 -0.25 -13.81 -19.90
CA MET A 713 0.68 -12.98 -19.15
C MET A 713 1.88 -12.45 -19.97
N ARG A 714 2.15 -13.02 -21.13
CA ARG A 714 3.27 -12.61 -22.02
C ARG A 714 4.60 -12.55 -21.28
N MET A 715 5.02 -13.63 -20.67
CA MET A 715 6.10 -13.68 -19.68
C MET A 715 7.40 -14.33 -20.13
N ASN A 716 7.44 -14.93 -21.34
CA ASN A 716 8.67 -15.53 -21.88
C ASN A 716 9.64 -14.46 -22.45
N ALA A 717 10.90 -14.81 -22.60
CA ALA A 717 11.96 -13.88 -22.96
C ALA A 717 11.67 -13.07 -24.24
N ASN A 718 11.17 -13.70 -25.31
CA ASN A 718 10.86 -13.01 -26.56
C ASN A 718 9.69 -12.01 -26.38
N GLN A 719 8.62 -12.42 -25.72
CA GLN A 719 7.47 -11.53 -25.47
C GLN A 719 7.86 -10.34 -24.57
N VAL A 720 8.72 -10.55 -23.57
CA VAL A 720 9.24 -9.48 -22.69
C VAL A 720 10.17 -8.55 -23.45
N HIS A 721 10.96 -9.07 -24.39
CA HIS A 721 11.78 -8.27 -25.29
C HIS A 721 10.92 -7.42 -26.25
N ASP A 722 9.86 -8.02 -26.85
CA ASP A 722 8.96 -7.30 -27.75
C ASP A 722 8.21 -6.14 -27.04
N MET A 723 7.96 -6.28 -25.74
CA MET A 723 7.42 -5.21 -24.89
C MET A 723 8.47 -4.13 -24.54
N GLY A 724 9.74 -4.29 -24.94
CA GLY A 724 10.82 -3.36 -24.64
C GLY A 724 11.28 -3.34 -23.17
N ILE A 725 10.89 -4.33 -22.38
CA ILE A 725 11.23 -4.43 -20.95
C ILE A 725 12.67 -4.89 -20.76
N ILE A 726 13.17 -5.77 -21.65
CA ILE A 726 14.56 -6.22 -21.67
C ILE A 726 15.25 -5.78 -22.96
N ASP A 727 16.59 -5.68 -22.93
CA ASP A 727 17.40 -5.25 -24.09
C ASP A 727 17.83 -6.42 -24.96
N ALA A 728 17.92 -7.63 -24.40
CA ALA A 728 18.40 -8.79 -25.12
C ALA A 728 17.83 -10.11 -24.58
N VAL A 729 17.62 -11.05 -25.49
CA VAL A 729 17.42 -12.46 -25.18
C VAL A 729 18.74 -13.18 -25.40
N LEU A 730 19.25 -13.86 -24.36
CA LEU A 730 20.51 -14.60 -24.41
C LEU A 730 20.24 -16.05 -24.79
N THR A 731 20.79 -16.49 -25.92
CA THR A 731 20.72 -17.90 -26.27
C THR A 731 21.35 -18.78 -25.19
N GLU A 732 20.78 -19.93 -24.96
CA GLU A 732 21.37 -20.96 -24.10
C GLU A 732 22.27 -21.94 -24.90
N GLY A 733 22.33 -21.73 -26.22
CA GLY A 733 23.08 -22.56 -27.18
C GLY A 733 22.17 -23.49 -27.99
N ASP A 734 22.70 -24.65 -28.39
CA ASP A 734 21.97 -25.62 -29.19
C ASP A 734 20.95 -26.45 -28.37
N ALA A 735 20.94 -26.29 -27.03
CA ALA A 735 20.07 -27.00 -26.11
C ALA A 735 19.80 -26.11 -24.84
N PRO A 736 18.71 -26.37 -24.11
CA PRO A 736 18.44 -25.64 -22.86
C PRO A 736 19.60 -25.71 -21.86
N ALA A 737 19.76 -24.67 -21.04
CA ALA A 737 20.91 -24.50 -20.14
C ALA A 737 21.19 -25.70 -19.19
N HIS A 738 20.17 -26.48 -18.85
CA HIS A 738 20.34 -27.68 -18.01
C HIS A 738 20.95 -28.87 -18.76
N GLU A 739 20.96 -28.86 -20.08
CA GLU A 739 21.61 -29.85 -20.93
C GLU A 739 23.04 -29.42 -21.34
N ASN A 740 23.27 -28.10 -21.51
CA ASN A 740 24.59 -27.55 -21.85
C ASN A 740 24.92 -26.30 -21.04
N PRO A 741 25.17 -26.45 -19.72
CA PRO A 741 25.39 -25.32 -18.82
C PRO A 741 26.65 -24.50 -19.14
N GLU A 742 27.70 -25.14 -19.71
CA GLU A 742 28.95 -24.45 -20.08
C GLU A 742 28.74 -23.47 -21.22
N GLN A 743 27.92 -23.84 -22.22
CA GLN A 743 27.62 -22.94 -23.34
C GLN A 743 26.78 -21.75 -22.86
N ALA A 744 25.75 -22.00 -22.06
CA ALA A 744 24.96 -20.92 -21.46
C ALA A 744 25.82 -19.95 -20.61
N ALA A 745 26.81 -20.46 -19.88
CA ALA A 745 27.75 -19.63 -19.12
C ALA A 745 28.68 -18.80 -20.04
N ARG A 746 29.13 -19.35 -21.17
CA ARG A 746 29.96 -18.61 -22.16
C ARG A 746 29.17 -17.46 -22.77
N GLU A 747 27.92 -17.69 -23.19
CA GLU A 747 27.05 -16.66 -23.80
C GLU A 747 26.75 -15.54 -22.79
N LEU A 748 26.44 -15.91 -21.53
CA LEU A 748 26.22 -14.94 -20.46
C LEU A 748 27.48 -14.11 -20.18
N ARG A 749 28.66 -14.74 -20.06
CA ARG A 749 29.95 -14.05 -19.87
C ARG A 749 30.25 -13.06 -21.00
N HIS A 750 30.00 -13.46 -22.23
CA HIS A 750 30.20 -12.62 -23.40
C HIS A 750 29.29 -11.38 -23.36
N TYR A 751 28.01 -11.58 -23.09
CA TYR A 751 27.04 -10.50 -22.95
C TYR A 751 27.42 -9.51 -21.85
N LEU A 752 27.79 -9.99 -20.67
CA LEU A 752 28.18 -9.16 -19.54
C LEU A 752 29.42 -8.30 -19.86
N LYS A 753 30.46 -8.89 -20.44
CA LYS A 753 31.66 -8.16 -20.83
C LYS A 753 31.34 -7.08 -21.86
N ARG A 754 30.56 -7.37 -22.89
CA ARG A 754 30.13 -6.42 -23.91
C ARG A 754 29.33 -5.28 -23.27
N SER A 755 28.32 -5.60 -22.49
CA SER A 755 27.46 -4.61 -21.83
C SER A 755 28.23 -3.67 -20.91
N LEU A 756 29.19 -4.19 -20.12
CA LEU A 756 30.01 -3.36 -19.25
C LEU A 756 30.96 -2.48 -20.04
N ASN A 757 31.53 -2.96 -21.15
CA ASN A 757 32.35 -2.15 -22.04
C ASN A 757 31.54 -1.01 -22.70
N ASP A 758 30.32 -1.31 -23.18
CA ASP A 758 29.41 -0.30 -23.77
C ASP A 758 29.03 0.82 -22.79
N LEU A 759 28.98 0.50 -21.49
CA LEU A 759 28.61 1.43 -20.40
C LEU A 759 29.82 2.15 -19.79
N ALA A 760 31.05 1.70 -20.08
CA ALA A 760 32.27 2.25 -19.48
C ALA A 760 32.57 3.69 -19.89
N ASP A 761 32.12 4.10 -21.09
CA ASP A 761 32.32 5.44 -21.62
C ASP A 761 31.34 6.49 -21.14
N LEU A 762 30.28 6.05 -20.44
CA LEU A 762 29.24 6.93 -19.87
C LEU A 762 29.71 7.55 -18.55
N THR A 763 29.45 8.84 -18.40
CA THR A 763 29.62 9.51 -17.11
C THR A 763 28.63 8.99 -16.05
N PRO A 764 28.92 9.18 -14.76
CA PRO A 764 27.98 8.80 -13.70
C PRO A 764 26.58 9.38 -13.85
N ASP A 765 26.45 10.62 -14.34
CA ASP A 765 25.15 11.26 -14.54
C ASP A 765 24.40 10.69 -15.75
N GLU A 766 25.12 10.38 -16.84
CA GLU A 766 24.55 9.71 -18.01
C GLU A 766 24.08 8.29 -17.69
N LEU A 767 24.80 7.55 -16.85
CA LEU A 767 24.36 6.22 -16.37
C LEU A 767 23.02 6.31 -15.60
N VAL A 768 22.88 7.31 -14.75
CA VAL A 768 21.63 7.55 -14.01
C VAL A 768 20.51 7.94 -14.98
N ALA A 769 20.76 8.92 -15.86
CA ALA A 769 19.77 9.39 -16.83
C ALA A 769 19.29 8.25 -17.75
N GLN A 770 20.21 7.47 -18.34
CA GLN A 770 19.88 6.34 -19.19
C GLN A 770 18.98 5.32 -18.50
N ARG A 771 19.29 5.00 -17.23
CA ARG A 771 18.48 4.06 -16.45
C ARG A 771 17.09 4.62 -16.18
N GLN A 772 16.98 5.87 -15.77
CA GLN A 772 15.70 6.52 -15.49
C GLN A 772 14.84 6.68 -16.76
N GLU A 773 15.43 7.07 -17.88
CA GLU A 773 14.76 7.15 -19.18
C GLU A 773 14.24 5.80 -19.65
N ARG A 774 14.98 4.72 -19.35
CA ARG A 774 14.54 3.35 -19.65
C ARG A 774 13.18 3.04 -19.00
N PHE A 775 13.03 3.31 -17.71
CA PHE A 775 11.81 2.99 -17.00
C PHE A 775 10.70 4.03 -17.21
N ALA A 776 11.01 5.24 -17.61
CA ALA A 776 10.03 6.27 -17.95
C ALA A 776 9.15 5.90 -19.17
N LYS A 777 9.59 4.96 -20.00
CA LYS A 777 8.88 4.51 -21.23
C LYS A 777 7.62 3.67 -20.95
N PHE A 778 7.51 3.06 -19.77
CA PHE A 778 6.42 2.13 -19.43
C PHE A 778 5.18 2.79 -18.85
#